data_90cb056bbecf474c62324d766d79b3e4
#
_entry.id   90cb056bbecf474c62324d766d79b3e4
#
_cell.length_a   1.000
_cell.length_b   1.000
_cell.length_c   1.000
_cell.angle_alpha   90.00
_cell.angle_beta   90.00
_cell.angle_gamma   90.00
#
_symmetry.space_group_name_H-M   'P 1'
#
loop_
_entity.id
_entity.type
_entity.pdbx_description
1 polymer ?
#
loop_
_entity_poly.entity_id
_entity_poly.type
_entity_poly.pdbx_seq_one_letter_code
_entity_poly.pdbx_strand_id
1 'polypeptide(L)'
;MSKQKGNRVNGERRLIALLLLTIFGGLPTTPVLAQEAVSSRLRVVVNSDQDSVQADGGLTLREAIALVNGTLSVDRLSEAEKPQVSTATGATSEIAFQLPTAQTVIRVSTLLPDLAVPVVIDGTTQTGYAADTPAIAELPLAAPIVELTATQGTFVARGLTVVSDNVTIRGLSIYGFTDDHDDTARTPPADIFIAHRLPPPDISKQKIPANSSPFYSDDIPPKNVLIENNWLGIRPDQSVPPTTSAFGVSVFNSTGTTIRRNWIANHDGSAVITSVRSDNLVVTENAIVGNGMAGMPDGIRLEGNIDKAQVTGNLICGNDGAGVYLFKPQGAAQIRDNQIIYNGRRYRRAAVYLMGNDHQVTGNTIAHQAGPGVVVASFPRSSRNTIESNRFSSLEGLSIDLVTQDNVSVHDYQRGDDINPRRNSPNRRKDTGNAAINAPEFTARDFILSGTQAQLTGKADSGSQVQIYRVTEGTFAHGPLSEQIGSTSADSQGQFTLTASGLQPGERVSAIATDPKYGTSEPALNALVRTADAATPAPIPTPNAVPRCTNPPVAQTPPVPVVPQTTPIVLKVPKNVHFALDKDFISLTSAKVLDRIAQVLSENPNIVVELQGHTDPRASDAYNLDLGKRRAISTRKYLIRQGIDPARLTIRSFGERQRIADGDTRLDFARDRRVELIYKDARNIEVIVQEEDLQIEPAGGVR
;
A
#
# COMPACT_ATOMS: atom_id res chain seq x y z
N MET A 1 33.34 47.01 27.24
CA MET A 1 34.49 47.70 26.64
C MET A 1 34.49 47.31 25.20
N SER A 2 34.35 48.09 24.28
CA SER A 2 34.50 49.36 23.63
C SER A 2 34.07 49.13 22.17
N LYS A 3 33.02 49.67 21.69
CA LYS A 3 32.76 50.87 20.88
C LYS A 3 33.75 51.10 19.69
N GLN A 4 33.21 51.06 18.44
CA GLN A 4 33.07 52.25 17.55
C GLN A 4 32.57 51.74 16.17
N LYS A 5 31.49 52.18 15.61
CA LYS A 5 31.01 53.45 14.99
C LYS A 5 31.78 53.89 13.74
N GLY A 6 31.00 54.07 12.68
CA GLY A 6 31.09 55.12 11.68
C GLY A 6 31.28 54.56 10.25
N ASN A 7 30.77 55.04 9.17
CA ASN A 7 29.89 56.12 8.84
C ASN A 7 29.50 55.96 7.35
N ARG A 8 28.35 56.50 6.96
CA ARG A 8 27.83 56.71 5.61
C ARG A 8 28.78 57.57 4.76
N VAL A 9 28.81 57.40 3.41
CA VAL A 9 28.71 58.52 2.45
C VAL A 9 28.10 58.05 1.12
N ASN A 10 27.13 58.82 0.64
CA ASN A 10 26.48 58.82 -0.67
C ASN A 10 27.42 59.27 -1.79
N GLY A 11 27.14 58.87 -3.04
CA GLY A 11 27.78 59.47 -4.18
C GLY A 11 27.14 59.06 -5.53
N GLU A 12 26.08 59.75 -5.91
CA GLU A 12 25.63 59.74 -7.33
C GLU A 12 26.70 60.30 -8.26
N ARG A 13 26.94 59.67 -9.39
CA ARG A 13 27.46 60.31 -10.60
C ARG A 13 26.84 59.77 -11.86
N ARG A 14 25.98 60.59 -12.48
CA ARG A 14 25.57 60.51 -13.86
C ARG A 14 26.78 60.76 -14.77
N LEU A 15 26.95 59.96 -15.80
CA LEU A 15 27.77 60.31 -16.96
C LEU A 15 26.99 60.03 -18.23
N ILE A 16 26.79 61.12 -18.95
CA ILE A 16 26.30 61.22 -20.32
C ILE A 16 27.45 60.81 -21.24
N ALA A 17 27.23 59.91 -22.19
CA ALA A 17 28.15 59.65 -23.28
C ALA A 17 27.42 59.66 -24.64
N LEU A 18 27.99 60.41 -25.49
CA LEU A 18 27.65 60.89 -26.80
C LEU A 18 27.46 59.79 -27.85
N LEU A 19 26.47 59.97 -28.69
CA LEU A 19 26.21 59.24 -29.93
C LEU A 19 27.29 59.56 -30.99
N LEU A 20 27.90 58.54 -31.57
CA LEU A 20 28.59 58.62 -32.87
C LEU A 20 27.96 57.61 -33.83
N LEU A 21 27.24 58.14 -34.80
CA LEU A 21 26.69 57.38 -35.94
C LEU A 21 27.84 57.04 -36.89
N THR A 22 28.09 55.76 -37.15
CA THR A 22 28.75 55.32 -38.39
C THR A 22 27.81 54.41 -39.15
N ILE A 23 27.39 54.85 -40.30
CA ILE A 23 26.58 54.13 -41.28
C ILE A 23 27.48 53.14 -42.00
N PHE A 24 27.23 51.83 -41.79
CA PHE A 24 27.69 50.77 -42.71
C PHE A 24 26.45 49.98 -43.14
N GLY A 25 26.20 50.03 -44.44
CA GLY A 25 25.14 49.25 -45.07
C GLY A 25 25.43 47.74 -44.95
N GLY A 26 24.54 47.05 -44.21
CA GLY A 26 24.49 45.59 -44.14
C GLY A 26 23.11 45.14 -44.62
N LEU A 27 23.11 44.25 -45.57
CA LEU A 27 21.89 43.53 -46.08
C LEU A 27 21.05 42.96 -44.94
N PRO A 28 19.74 42.94 -45.01
CA PRO A 28 18.87 42.36 -43.99
C PRO A 28 19.07 40.84 -43.98
N THR A 29 19.77 40.31 -42.95
CA THR A 29 19.67 38.92 -42.60
C THR A 29 18.34 38.71 -41.93
N THR A 30 17.41 38.12 -42.64
CA THR A 30 16.17 37.54 -42.03
C THR A 30 16.61 36.60 -40.91
N PRO A 31 16.04 36.73 -39.69
CA PRO A 31 16.24 35.70 -38.68
C PRO A 31 15.62 34.43 -39.22
N VAL A 32 16.44 33.43 -39.48
CA VAL A 32 15.97 32.06 -39.61
C VAL A 32 15.38 31.71 -38.25
N LEU A 33 14.07 31.82 -38.11
CA LEU A 33 13.34 31.19 -37.02
C LEU A 33 13.75 29.72 -37.10
N ALA A 34 14.50 29.27 -36.12
CA ALA A 34 14.70 27.85 -35.91
C ALA A 34 13.29 27.25 -35.80
N GLN A 35 12.86 26.59 -36.85
CA GLN A 35 11.65 25.82 -36.88
C GLN A 35 11.91 24.70 -35.85
N GLU A 36 11.31 24.84 -34.65
CA GLU A 36 11.25 23.72 -33.74
C GLU A 36 10.70 22.54 -34.55
N ALA A 37 11.52 21.53 -34.73
CA ALA A 37 11.11 20.31 -35.39
C ALA A 37 9.94 19.77 -34.54
N VAL A 38 8.73 19.96 -35.02
CA VAL A 38 7.55 19.31 -34.47
C VAL A 38 7.83 17.82 -34.61
N SER A 39 8.30 17.19 -33.51
CA SER A 39 8.50 15.75 -33.49
C SER A 39 7.15 15.12 -33.88
N SER A 40 7.15 14.44 -35.02
CA SER A 40 5.93 13.78 -35.50
C SER A 40 5.49 12.78 -34.44
N ARG A 41 4.28 12.97 -33.91
CA ARG A 41 3.71 12.05 -32.93
C ARG A 41 3.49 10.71 -33.61
N LEU A 42 3.99 9.65 -32.98
CA LEU A 42 3.98 8.31 -33.56
C LEU A 42 2.90 7.45 -32.87
N ARG A 43 2.25 6.65 -33.68
CA ARG A 43 1.52 5.47 -33.23
C ARG A 43 2.34 4.26 -33.60
N VAL A 44 2.79 3.51 -32.59
CA VAL A 44 3.67 2.35 -32.72
C VAL A 44 2.93 1.12 -32.21
N VAL A 45 2.84 0.06 -33.03
CA VAL A 45 2.15 -1.18 -32.67
C VAL A 45 3.17 -2.25 -32.31
N VAL A 46 3.21 -2.65 -31.06
CA VAL A 46 4.03 -3.77 -30.56
C VAL A 46 3.37 -5.08 -31.00
N ASN A 47 4.07 -5.87 -31.79
CA ASN A 47 3.59 -7.16 -32.29
C ASN A 47 4.56 -8.33 -32.00
N SER A 48 5.61 -8.09 -31.21
CA SER A 48 6.59 -9.09 -30.74
C SER A 48 6.68 -9.09 -29.23
N ASP A 49 6.71 -10.27 -28.62
CA ASP A 49 6.92 -10.49 -27.18
C ASP A 49 8.40 -10.52 -26.78
N GLN A 50 9.31 -10.35 -27.75
CA GLN A 50 10.76 -10.36 -27.51
C GLN A 50 11.23 -9.09 -26.83
N ASP A 51 12.46 -9.11 -26.27
CA ASP A 51 13.11 -7.98 -25.60
C ASP A 51 14.45 -7.65 -26.28
N SER A 52 14.38 -7.26 -27.56
CA SER A 52 15.56 -6.92 -28.38
C SER A 52 15.38 -5.60 -29.10
N VAL A 53 16.46 -5.07 -29.65
CA VAL A 53 16.47 -3.95 -30.61
C VAL A 53 17.19 -4.44 -31.85
N GLN A 54 16.48 -5.07 -32.76
CA GLN A 54 17.03 -5.68 -33.97
C GLN A 54 16.05 -5.51 -35.11
N ALA A 55 16.54 -5.15 -36.30
CA ALA A 55 15.71 -5.08 -37.49
C ALA A 55 15.39 -6.52 -37.97
N ASP A 56 14.30 -7.07 -37.46
CA ASP A 56 13.84 -8.43 -37.77
C ASP A 56 12.40 -8.46 -38.35
N GLY A 57 11.51 -9.24 -37.83
CA GLY A 57 10.14 -9.34 -38.35
C GLY A 57 9.07 -8.80 -37.42
N GLY A 58 9.42 -8.40 -36.21
CA GLY A 58 8.48 -8.00 -35.17
C GLY A 58 8.96 -6.83 -34.31
N LEU A 59 8.10 -5.85 -34.08
CA LEU A 59 8.41 -4.66 -33.32
C LEU A 59 8.14 -4.90 -31.83
N THR A 60 9.19 -4.80 -31.03
CA THR A 60 9.19 -5.05 -29.58
C THR A 60 8.75 -3.82 -28.79
N LEU A 61 8.38 -4.01 -27.50
CA LEU A 61 8.09 -2.88 -26.61
C LEU A 61 9.31 -1.95 -26.41
N ARG A 62 10.51 -2.52 -26.33
CA ARG A 62 11.77 -1.75 -26.20
C ARG A 62 11.99 -0.85 -27.41
N GLU A 63 11.79 -1.35 -28.61
CA GLU A 63 11.90 -0.56 -29.84
C GLU A 63 10.79 0.50 -29.92
N ALA A 64 9.57 0.14 -29.55
CA ALA A 64 8.45 1.10 -29.52
C ALA A 64 8.74 2.30 -28.61
N ILE A 65 9.28 2.07 -27.41
CA ILE A 65 9.70 3.14 -26.50
C ILE A 65 10.88 3.94 -27.11
N ALA A 66 11.85 3.28 -27.72
CA ALA A 66 12.97 3.95 -28.36
C ALA A 66 12.55 4.81 -29.57
N LEU A 67 11.55 4.37 -30.34
CA LEU A 67 10.98 5.11 -31.45
C LEU A 67 10.24 6.38 -30.99
N VAL A 68 9.35 6.25 -30.00
CA VAL A 68 8.61 7.41 -29.48
C VAL A 68 9.51 8.43 -28.78
N ASN A 69 10.59 7.96 -28.13
CA ASN A 69 11.63 8.80 -27.56
C ASN A 69 12.56 9.46 -28.63
N GLY A 70 12.49 9.01 -29.89
CA GLY A 70 13.39 9.48 -30.95
C GLY A 70 14.83 8.95 -30.85
N THR A 71 15.08 7.96 -30.01
CA THR A 71 16.42 7.33 -29.87
C THR A 71 16.65 6.19 -30.89
N LEU A 72 15.56 5.70 -31.50
CA LEU A 72 15.57 4.81 -32.65
C LEU A 72 14.88 5.51 -33.83
N SER A 73 15.52 5.51 -35.01
CA SER A 73 14.91 6.04 -36.24
C SER A 73 14.10 4.97 -36.96
N VAL A 74 12.95 5.35 -37.53
CA VAL A 74 12.11 4.47 -38.37
C VAL A 74 12.89 3.87 -39.54
N ASP A 75 13.90 4.58 -40.09
CA ASP A 75 14.75 4.10 -41.17
C ASP A 75 15.61 2.90 -40.79
N ARG A 76 15.81 2.65 -39.50
CA ARG A 76 16.58 1.51 -38.99
C ARG A 76 15.73 0.25 -38.82
N LEU A 77 14.42 0.35 -38.96
CA LEU A 77 13.51 -0.76 -38.91
C LEU A 77 13.59 -1.59 -40.18
N SER A 78 13.30 -2.89 -40.07
CA SER A 78 13.10 -3.76 -41.23
C SER A 78 11.86 -3.34 -42.04
N GLU A 79 11.76 -3.81 -43.28
CA GLU A 79 10.57 -3.57 -44.11
C GLU A 79 9.29 -4.22 -43.51
N ALA A 80 9.42 -5.23 -42.64
CA ALA A 80 8.31 -5.88 -41.95
C ALA A 80 7.84 -5.07 -40.73
N GLU A 81 8.72 -4.32 -40.08
CA GLU A 81 8.40 -3.51 -38.89
C GLU A 81 7.87 -2.13 -39.24
N LYS A 82 8.32 -1.51 -40.32
CA LYS A 82 7.89 -0.17 -40.75
C LYS A 82 6.37 0.02 -40.81
N PRO A 83 5.56 -0.95 -41.25
CA PRO A 83 4.09 -0.84 -41.24
C PRO A 83 3.48 -0.72 -39.84
N GLN A 84 4.22 -1.10 -38.78
CA GLN A 84 3.77 -0.96 -37.40
C GLN A 84 3.88 0.48 -36.87
N VAL A 85 4.50 1.39 -37.64
CA VAL A 85 4.70 2.79 -37.27
C VAL A 85 3.88 3.69 -38.18
N SER A 86 3.06 4.53 -37.57
CA SER A 86 2.22 5.52 -38.28
C SER A 86 2.18 6.85 -37.50
N THR A 87 1.61 7.87 -38.08
CA THR A 87 1.36 9.14 -37.36
C THR A 87 0.22 8.93 -36.36
N ALA A 88 0.40 9.37 -35.11
CA ALA A 88 -0.66 9.34 -34.11
C ALA A 88 -1.75 10.39 -34.44
N THR A 89 -2.99 9.99 -34.26
CA THR A 89 -4.16 10.90 -34.42
C THR A 89 -4.45 11.73 -33.18
N GLY A 90 -3.90 11.34 -32.02
CA GLY A 90 -4.09 11.99 -30.74
C GLY A 90 -3.15 13.16 -30.46
N ALA A 91 -3.28 13.72 -29.26
CA ALA A 91 -2.43 14.82 -28.78
C ALA A 91 -1.01 14.37 -28.37
N THR A 92 -0.80 13.06 -28.16
CA THR A 92 0.46 12.45 -27.73
C THR A 92 0.78 11.26 -28.62
N SER A 93 2.02 10.75 -28.54
CA SER A 93 2.37 9.46 -29.14
C SER A 93 1.62 8.33 -28.46
N GLU A 94 1.44 7.20 -29.18
CA GLU A 94 0.73 6.02 -28.68
C GLU A 94 1.58 4.75 -28.93
N ILE A 95 1.69 3.89 -27.92
CA ILE A 95 2.19 2.53 -28.04
C ILE A 95 1.01 1.61 -27.84
N ALA A 96 0.58 0.96 -28.93
CA ALA A 96 -0.51 0.01 -29.00
C ALA A 96 0.02 -1.41 -29.09
N PHE A 97 -0.83 -2.42 -28.88
CA PHE A 97 -0.43 -3.83 -28.91
C PHE A 97 -1.27 -4.63 -29.90
N GLN A 98 -0.60 -5.51 -30.64
CA GLN A 98 -1.18 -6.53 -31.52
C GLN A 98 -0.32 -7.79 -31.47
N LEU A 99 -0.09 -8.29 -30.27
CA LEU A 99 0.68 -9.51 -30.05
C LEU A 99 -0.07 -10.74 -30.55
N PRO A 100 0.62 -11.81 -31.00
CA PRO A 100 0.00 -13.09 -31.30
C PRO A 100 -0.72 -13.65 -30.07
N THR A 101 -1.90 -14.24 -30.26
CA THR A 101 -2.78 -14.67 -29.16
C THR A 101 -2.12 -15.63 -28.15
N ALA A 102 -1.12 -16.40 -28.56
CA ALA A 102 -0.39 -17.32 -27.69
C ALA A 102 0.89 -16.72 -27.08
N GLN A 103 1.21 -15.45 -27.35
CA GLN A 103 2.48 -14.80 -27.01
C GLN A 103 2.22 -13.38 -26.46
N THR A 104 1.36 -13.27 -25.46
CA THR A 104 0.98 -11.98 -24.86
C THR A 104 1.83 -11.59 -23.65
N VAL A 105 2.88 -12.35 -23.34
CA VAL A 105 3.76 -12.13 -22.18
C VAL A 105 5.12 -11.61 -22.63
N ILE A 106 5.35 -10.31 -22.46
CA ILE A 106 6.62 -9.65 -22.75
C ILE A 106 7.54 -9.84 -21.54
N ARG A 107 8.68 -10.50 -21.75
CA ARG A 107 9.69 -10.76 -20.72
C ARG A 107 10.93 -9.93 -20.94
N VAL A 108 11.24 -9.05 -19.98
CA VAL A 108 12.41 -8.19 -20.08
C VAL A 108 13.54 -8.67 -19.15
N SER A 109 14.76 -8.63 -19.67
CA SER A 109 15.98 -9.04 -18.94
C SER A 109 16.77 -7.87 -18.37
N THR A 110 16.49 -6.66 -18.84
CA THR A 110 17.12 -5.40 -18.40
C THR A 110 16.07 -4.30 -18.33
N LEU A 111 16.39 -3.20 -17.67
CA LEU A 111 15.51 -2.04 -17.64
C LEU A 111 15.09 -1.61 -19.05
N LEU A 112 13.80 -1.37 -19.24
CA LEU A 112 13.31 -0.70 -20.44
C LEU A 112 13.79 0.75 -20.50
N PRO A 113 13.88 1.38 -21.69
CA PRO A 113 14.17 2.81 -21.78
C PRO A 113 13.11 3.62 -21.02
N ASP A 114 13.51 4.72 -20.41
CA ASP A 114 12.60 5.64 -19.72
C ASP A 114 11.56 6.20 -20.71
N LEU A 115 10.32 6.41 -20.24
CA LEU A 115 9.30 7.14 -20.99
C LEU A 115 9.60 8.64 -20.89
N ALA A 116 10.37 9.15 -21.86
CA ALA A 116 10.96 10.47 -21.83
C ALA A 116 10.15 11.53 -22.62
N VAL A 117 9.04 11.14 -23.23
CA VAL A 117 8.12 12.01 -23.97
C VAL A 117 6.67 11.71 -23.57
N PRO A 118 5.73 12.65 -23.77
CA PRO A 118 4.30 12.37 -23.60
C PRO A 118 3.85 11.21 -24.47
N VAL A 119 3.33 10.15 -23.84
CA VAL A 119 2.95 8.91 -24.53
C VAL A 119 1.80 8.19 -23.80
N VAL A 120 0.96 7.52 -24.57
CA VAL A 120 -0.04 6.57 -24.06
C VAL A 120 0.47 5.15 -24.34
N ILE A 121 0.68 4.34 -23.31
CA ILE A 121 0.88 2.89 -23.45
C ILE A 121 -0.47 2.23 -23.21
N ASP A 122 -1.03 1.61 -24.24
CA ASP A 122 -2.41 1.15 -24.27
C ASP A 122 -2.54 -0.35 -24.53
N GLY A 123 -2.54 -1.15 -23.48
CA GLY A 123 -2.78 -2.59 -23.53
C GLY A 123 -4.21 -2.96 -23.94
N THR A 124 -5.17 -2.01 -23.85
CA THR A 124 -6.57 -2.25 -24.23
C THR A 124 -6.76 -2.42 -25.74
N THR A 125 -5.76 -2.03 -26.53
CA THR A 125 -5.75 -2.19 -27.98
C THR A 125 -5.50 -3.63 -28.43
N GLN A 126 -5.02 -4.49 -27.52
CA GLN A 126 -4.78 -5.92 -27.80
C GLN A 126 -6.10 -6.60 -28.15
N THR A 127 -6.09 -7.33 -29.25
CA THR A 127 -7.25 -8.12 -29.72
C THR A 127 -7.74 -9.06 -28.62
N GLY A 128 -9.05 -9.00 -28.33
CA GLY A 128 -9.69 -9.80 -27.30
C GLY A 128 -9.84 -9.11 -25.95
N TYR A 129 -9.31 -7.90 -25.74
CA TYR A 129 -9.58 -7.14 -24.53
C TYR A 129 -11.07 -6.79 -24.41
N ALA A 130 -11.67 -7.16 -23.27
CA ALA A 130 -13.12 -7.05 -23.05
C ALA A 130 -13.41 -6.05 -21.91
N ALA A 131 -13.42 -4.76 -22.22
CA ALA A 131 -13.59 -3.67 -21.25
C ALA A 131 -14.86 -3.79 -20.40
N ASP A 132 -15.92 -4.37 -20.94
CA ASP A 132 -17.23 -4.47 -20.31
C ASP A 132 -17.39 -5.74 -19.44
N THR A 133 -16.34 -6.55 -19.31
CA THR A 133 -16.38 -7.79 -18.53
C THR A 133 -15.56 -7.61 -17.24
N PRO A 134 -16.17 -7.27 -16.09
CA PRO A 134 -15.45 -7.15 -14.84
C PRO A 134 -14.84 -8.48 -14.40
N ALA A 135 -13.59 -8.47 -13.95
CA ALA A 135 -12.92 -9.64 -13.40
C ALA A 135 -13.15 -9.79 -11.89
N ILE A 136 -13.54 -8.73 -11.19
CA ILE A 136 -13.91 -8.73 -9.77
C ILE A 136 -15.25 -8.01 -9.57
N ALA A 137 -16.02 -8.49 -8.59
CA ALA A 137 -17.38 -7.99 -8.37
C ALA A 137 -17.43 -6.57 -7.79
N GLU A 138 -16.43 -6.22 -6.99
CA GLU A 138 -16.39 -4.95 -6.25
C GLU A 138 -16.01 -3.76 -7.12
N LEU A 139 -15.31 -4.00 -8.23
CA LEU A 139 -14.87 -2.94 -9.16
C LEU A 139 -15.01 -3.41 -10.60
N PRO A 140 -15.45 -2.55 -11.52
CA PRO A 140 -15.59 -2.88 -12.93
C PRO A 140 -14.22 -2.85 -13.64
N LEU A 141 -13.33 -3.77 -13.24
CA LEU A 141 -12.00 -3.93 -13.82
C LEU A 141 -11.98 -5.13 -14.77
N ALA A 142 -11.68 -4.86 -16.03
CA ALA A 142 -11.42 -5.92 -17.01
C ALA A 142 -10.05 -6.54 -16.79
N ALA A 143 -9.91 -7.84 -17.10
CA ALA A 143 -8.62 -8.50 -17.09
C ALA A 143 -7.76 -8.02 -18.27
N PRO A 144 -6.51 -7.55 -18.03
CA PRO A 144 -5.56 -7.29 -19.10
C PRO A 144 -5.22 -8.57 -19.88
N ILE A 145 -4.81 -8.41 -21.13
CA ILE A 145 -4.31 -9.51 -21.95
C ILE A 145 -2.78 -9.44 -22.07
N VAL A 146 -2.25 -8.22 -22.15
CA VAL A 146 -0.80 -7.99 -22.28
C VAL A 146 -0.17 -8.07 -20.90
N GLU A 147 0.80 -8.96 -20.74
CA GLU A 147 1.61 -9.11 -19.55
C GLU A 147 3.02 -8.54 -19.76
N LEU A 148 3.53 -7.77 -18.80
CA LEU A 148 4.92 -7.29 -18.76
C LEU A 148 5.58 -7.79 -17.48
N THR A 149 6.65 -8.55 -17.60
CA THR A 149 7.34 -9.15 -16.45
C THR A 149 8.84 -9.25 -16.66
N ALA A 150 9.61 -9.37 -15.58
CA ALA A 150 11.02 -9.71 -15.66
C ALA A 150 11.23 -11.17 -16.10
N THR A 151 12.29 -11.42 -16.86
CA THR A 151 12.69 -12.78 -17.23
C THR A 151 13.01 -13.59 -15.96
N GLN A 152 12.54 -14.81 -15.90
CA GLN A 152 12.75 -15.68 -14.75
C GLN A 152 14.25 -15.82 -14.42
N GLY A 153 14.60 -15.61 -13.16
CA GLY A 153 15.99 -15.69 -12.69
C GLY A 153 16.80 -14.41 -12.90
N THR A 154 16.20 -13.34 -13.44
CA THR A 154 16.82 -12.01 -13.51
C THR A 154 16.18 -11.06 -12.49
N PHE A 155 16.96 -10.09 -12.01
CA PHE A 155 16.46 -9.00 -11.17
C PHE A 155 16.39 -7.73 -12.02
N VAL A 156 15.18 -7.30 -12.30
CA VAL A 156 14.91 -6.03 -13.00
C VAL A 156 14.15 -5.12 -12.04
N ALA A 157 14.76 -4.02 -11.66
CA ALA A 157 14.23 -3.18 -10.58
C ALA A 157 12.91 -2.49 -10.94
N ARG A 158 12.65 -2.19 -12.21
CA ARG A 158 11.47 -1.44 -12.64
C ARG A 158 10.88 -2.00 -13.93
N GLY A 159 9.55 -2.05 -13.97
CA GLY A 159 8.82 -2.40 -15.19
C GLY A 159 8.80 -1.23 -16.17
N LEU A 160 8.12 -0.15 -15.82
CA LEU A 160 8.08 1.08 -16.60
C LEU A 160 8.57 2.26 -15.77
N THR A 161 9.45 3.07 -16.34
CA THR A 161 9.97 4.30 -15.73
C THR A 161 9.44 5.52 -16.48
N VAL A 162 8.72 6.40 -15.77
CA VAL A 162 8.13 7.62 -16.32
C VAL A 162 8.95 8.82 -15.88
N VAL A 163 9.49 9.57 -16.85
CA VAL A 163 10.26 10.79 -16.59
C VAL A 163 9.74 12.02 -17.39
N SER A 164 8.57 11.91 -17.96
CA SER A 164 7.93 12.95 -18.77
C SER A 164 6.51 13.25 -18.32
N ASP A 165 6.05 14.46 -18.64
CA ASP A 165 4.66 14.91 -18.44
C ASP A 165 3.67 14.13 -19.31
N ASN A 166 2.41 14.07 -18.87
CA ASN A 166 1.27 13.58 -19.65
C ASN A 166 1.47 12.16 -20.20
N VAL A 167 2.08 11.27 -19.42
CA VAL A 167 2.18 9.84 -19.73
C VAL A 167 0.95 9.12 -19.18
N THR A 168 0.36 8.27 -20.01
CA THR A 168 -0.73 7.36 -19.59
C THR A 168 -0.30 5.92 -19.77
N ILE A 169 -0.52 5.08 -18.75
CA ILE A 169 -0.28 3.63 -18.80
C ILE A 169 -1.58 2.93 -18.43
N ARG A 170 -2.10 2.09 -19.35
CA ARG A 170 -3.37 1.41 -19.13
C ARG A 170 -3.47 0.03 -19.76
N GLY A 171 -4.31 -0.83 -19.16
CA GLY A 171 -4.71 -2.12 -19.73
C GLY A 171 -3.62 -3.18 -19.72
N LEU A 172 -2.64 -3.09 -18.82
CA LEU A 172 -1.52 -4.02 -18.70
C LEU A 172 -1.57 -4.81 -17.40
N SER A 173 -1.09 -6.05 -17.43
CA SER A 173 -0.68 -6.79 -16.23
C SER A 173 0.83 -6.65 -16.09
N ILE A 174 1.31 -6.04 -14.99
CA ILE A 174 2.74 -5.77 -14.76
C ILE A 174 3.15 -6.40 -13.43
N TYR A 175 4.20 -7.22 -13.44
CA TYR A 175 4.65 -7.94 -12.25
C TYR A 175 6.07 -8.47 -12.33
N GLY A 176 6.66 -8.84 -11.18
CA GLY A 176 7.97 -9.50 -11.11
C GLY A 176 9.15 -8.53 -11.09
N PHE A 177 8.92 -7.24 -10.87
CA PHE A 177 9.95 -6.21 -10.83
C PHE A 177 10.42 -5.95 -9.40
N THR A 178 11.64 -6.36 -9.09
CA THR A 178 12.19 -6.32 -7.73
C THR A 178 13.70 -6.12 -7.72
N ASP A 179 14.20 -5.59 -6.60
CA ASP A 179 15.60 -5.42 -6.21
C ASP A 179 15.62 -5.24 -4.68
N ASP A 180 16.77 -4.92 -4.08
CA ASP A 180 16.85 -4.55 -2.67
C ASP A 180 15.91 -3.40 -2.32
N HIS A 181 15.00 -3.60 -1.36
CA HIS A 181 13.95 -2.65 -1.00
C HIS A 181 13.67 -2.60 0.50
N ASP A 182 14.62 -3.00 1.31
CA ASP A 182 14.49 -3.04 2.78
C ASP A 182 14.55 -1.66 3.43
N ASP A 183 15.05 -0.65 2.73
CA ASP A 183 15.14 0.72 3.20
C ASP A 183 14.72 1.76 2.13
N THR A 184 14.50 3.01 2.56
CA THR A 184 14.13 4.14 1.70
C THR A 184 15.33 4.95 1.19
N ALA A 185 16.55 4.55 1.52
CA ALA A 185 17.77 5.26 1.09
C ALA A 185 18.10 5.01 -0.39
N ARG A 186 17.52 3.98 -0.96
CA ARG A 186 17.66 3.63 -2.38
C ARG A 186 16.40 3.99 -3.16
N THR A 187 16.57 4.14 -4.47
CA THR A 187 15.44 4.32 -5.39
C THR A 187 14.56 3.06 -5.36
N PRO A 188 13.27 3.18 -4.98
CA PRO A 188 12.41 2.02 -4.84
C PRO A 188 12.22 1.27 -6.17
N PRO A 189 12.43 -0.05 -6.19
CA PRO A 189 12.01 -0.88 -7.33
C PRO A 189 10.48 -0.99 -7.36
N ALA A 190 9.87 -0.95 -8.57
CA ALA A 190 8.43 -0.97 -8.70
C ALA A 190 7.95 -1.47 -10.07
N ASP A 191 6.70 -1.91 -10.18
CA ASP A 191 6.07 -2.18 -11.47
C ASP A 191 6.03 -0.91 -12.33
N ILE A 192 5.64 0.23 -11.72
CA ILE A 192 5.67 1.55 -12.36
C ILE A 192 6.38 2.55 -11.43
N PHE A 193 7.43 3.18 -11.95
CA PHE A 193 8.23 4.18 -11.24
C PHE A 193 8.10 5.55 -11.91
N ILE A 194 7.79 6.59 -11.15
CA ILE A 194 7.54 7.95 -11.65
C ILE A 194 8.50 8.93 -10.96
N ALA A 195 9.40 9.54 -11.73
CA ALA A 195 10.39 10.47 -11.21
C ALA A 195 10.94 11.39 -12.31
N HIS A 196 11.73 12.38 -11.93
CA HIS A 196 12.72 12.95 -12.83
C HIS A 196 13.78 11.90 -13.22
N ARG A 197 14.57 12.14 -14.24
CA ARG A 197 15.65 11.23 -14.67
C ARG A 197 16.54 10.85 -13.48
N LEU A 198 16.87 9.58 -13.39
CA LEU A 198 17.75 9.07 -12.34
C LEU A 198 19.19 9.59 -12.52
N PRO A 199 19.99 9.66 -11.43
CA PRO A 199 21.36 10.11 -11.52
C PRO A 199 22.18 9.24 -12.47
N PRO A 200 23.24 9.80 -13.11
CA PRO A 200 24.11 8.99 -13.93
C PRO A 200 24.74 7.86 -13.10
N PRO A 201 25.01 6.69 -13.69
CA PRO A 201 25.64 5.56 -13.01
C PRO A 201 27.02 5.90 -12.42
N ASP A 202 27.72 6.84 -13.01
CA ASP A 202 29.02 7.33 -12.52
C ASP A 202 28.81 8.25 -11.31
N ILE A 203 29.09 7.74 -10.12
CA ILE A 203 28.93 8.43 -8.84
C ILE A 203 29.70 9.78 -8.81
N SER A 204 30.83 9.90 -9.53
CA SER A 204 31.58 11.15 -9.60
C SER A 204 30.82 12.27 -10.33
N LYS A 205 29.85 11.92 -11.15
CA LYS A 205 28.99 12.85 -11.91
C LYS A 205 27.67 13.15 -11.22
N GLN A 206 27.37 12.45 -10.13
CA GLN A 206 26.16 12.69 -9.37
C GLN A 206 26.32 13.98 -8.56
N LYS A 207 25.39 14.91 -8.73
CA LYS A 207 25.22 16.02 -7.80
C LYS A 207 24.34 15.51 -6.66
N ILE A 208 24.79 15.67 -5.42
CA ILE A 208 23.93 15.44 -4.27
C ILE A 208 22.89 16.57 -4.27
N PRO A 209 21.61 16.31 -4.54
CA PRO A 209 20.63 17.36 -4.58
C PRO A 209 20.42 17.91 -3.17
N ALA A 210 20.61 19.19 -2.99
CA ALA A 210 20.08 19.87 -1.83
C ALA A 210 18.54 19.89 -1.97
N ASN A 211 17.83 19.29 -1.03
CA ASN A 211 16.36 19.32 -0.95
C ASN A 211 15.63 18.71 -2.16
N SER A 212 16.05 17.51 -2.61
CA SER A 212 15.25 16.73 -3.58
C SER A 212 15.09 17.37 -4.96
N SER A 213 16.00 18.21 -5.36
CA SER A 213 16.07 18.74 -6.73
C SER A 213 16.46 17.65 -7.72
N PRO A 214 16.02 17.73 -8.98
CA PRO A 214 16.48 16.84 -10.04
C PRO A 214 18.01 16.79 -10.11
N PHE A 215 18.57 15.63 -10.47
CA PHE A 215 20.02 15.43 -10.57
C PHE A 215 20.64 16.21 -11.75
N TYR A 216 19.86 16.46 -12.77
CA TYR A 216 20.23 17.28 -13.92
C TYR A 216 19.56 18.64 -13.82
N SER A 217 20.24 19.69 -14.23
CA SER A 217 19.73 21.07 -14.11
C SER A 217 18.51 21.36 -14.98
N ASP A 218 18.33 20.58 -16.05
CA ASP A 218 17.25 20.68 -17.02
C ASP A 218 16.08 19.70 -16.74
N ASP A 219 16.21 18.84 -15.74
CA ASP A 219 15.14 17.91 -15.38
C ASP A 219 14.04 18.59 -14.60
N ILE A 220 12.81 18.34 -15.01
CA ILE A 220 11.59 18.76 -14.33
C ILE A 220 10.84 17.51 -13.92
N PRO A 221 10.39 17.39 -12.64
CA PRO A 221 9.54 16.28 -12.23
C PRO A 221 8.28 16.18 -13.09
N PRO A 222 7.91 14.97 -13.56
CA PRO A 222 6.77 14.79 -14.45
C PRO A 222 5.45 15.25 -13.82
N LYS A 223 4.53 15.71 -14.67
CA LYS A 223 3.20 16.16 -14.29
C LYS A 223 2.12 15.38 -15.03
N ASN A 224 0.95 15.27 -14.39
CA ASN A 224 -0.25 14.69 -15.01
C ASN A 224 -0.03 13.27 -15.55
N VAL A 225 0.68 12.42 -14.79
CA VAL A 225 0.83 11.00 -15.13
C VAL A 225 -0.45 10.28 -14.74
N LEU A 226 -0.97 9.45 -15.64
CA LEU A 226 -2.19 8.67 -15.44
C LEU A 226 -1.88 7.17 -15.50
N ILE A 227 -2.16 6.45 -14.40
CA ILE A 227 -2.06 5.01 -14.30
C ILE A 227 -3.46 4.46 -14.08
N GLU A 228 -4.03 3.79 -15.09
CA GLU A 228 -5.42 3.35 -15.01
C GLU A 228 -5.68 1.99 -15.63
N ASN A 229 -6.66 1.26 -15.08
CA ASN A 229 -7.14 -0.02 -15.60
C ASN A 229 -6.01 -1.07 -15.76
N ASN A 230 -4.98 -1.04 -14.91
CA ASN A 230 -3.91 -2.03 -14.90
C ASN A 230 -4.09 -3.03 -13.75
N TRP A 231 -3.50 -4.19 -13.91
CA TRP A 231 -3.28 -5.15 -12.85
C TRP A 231 -1.80 -5.16 -12.51
N LEU A 232 -1.45 -4.79 -11.27
CA LEU A 232 -0.07 -4.68 -10.80
C LEU A 232 0.18 -5.74 -9.73
N GLY A 233 1.25 -6.53 -9.88
CA GLY A 233 1.61 -7.62 -8.98
C GLY A 233 0.68 -8.84 -9.05
N ILE A 234 -0.14 -8.96 -10.09
CA ILE A 234 -1.08 -10.06 -10.29
C ILE A 234 -1.24 -10.39 -11.77
N ARG A 235 -1.35 -11.67 -12.09
CA ARG A 235 -1.50 -12.16 -13.46
C ARG A 235 -2.97 -12.10 -13.93
N PRO A 236 -3.22 -12.09 -15.26
CA PRO A 236 -4.59 -12.03 -15.79
C PRO A 236 -5.49 -13.21 -15.36
N ASP A 237 -4.90 -14.35 -15.03
CA ASP A 237 -5.60 -15.51 -14.47
C ASP A 237 -5.87 -15.41 -12.96
N GLN A 238 -5.59 -14.24 -12.35
CA GLN A 238 -5.67 -13.94 -10.93
C GLN A 238 -4.68 -14.71 -10.04
N SER A 239 -3.76 -15.44 -10.63
CA SER A 239 -2.69 -16.11 -9.88
C SER A 239 -1.63 -15.13 -9.42
N VAL A 240 -0.98 -15.49 -8.30
CA VAL A 240 0.18 -14.74 -7.79
C VAL A 240 1.38 -15.05 -8.67
N PRO A 241 2.12 -14.05 -9.15
CA PRO A 241 3.33 -14.29 -9.92
C PRO A 241 4.38 -15.10 -9.15
N PRO A 242 5.18 -15.92 -9.82
CA PRO A 242 6.25 -16.67 -9.15
C PRO A 242 7.33 -15.80 -8.54
N THR A 243 7.54 -14.61 -9.09
CA THR A 243 8.35 -13.54 -8.49
C THR A 243 7.43 -12.35 -8.19
N THR A 244 7.34 -11.96 -6.92
CA THR A 244 6.57 -10.80 -6.50
C THR A 244 7.35 -9.52 -6.79
N SER A 245 6.64 -8.45 -7.14
CA SER A 245 7.25 -7.13 -7.28
C SER A 245 7.48 -6.48 -5.92
N ALA A 246 8.47 -5.60 -5.84
CA ALA A 246 8.75 -4.88 -4.61
C ALA A 246 7.63 -3.90 -4.25
N PHE A 247 7.28 -2.99 -5.15
CA PHE A 247 6.18 -2.03 -5.01
C PHE A 247 5.33 -1.99 -6.27
N GLY A 248 4.05 -1.61 -6.15
CA GLY A 248 3.17 -1.45 -7.31
C GLY A 248 3.48 -0.16 -8.07
N VAL A 249 3.10 1.00 -7.51
CA VAL A 249 3.41 2.31 -8.08
C VAL A 249 4.27 3.10 -7.10
N SER A 250 5.47 3.46 -7.52
CA SER A 250 6.36 4.36 -6.79
C SER A 250 6.32 5.75 -7.40
N VAL A 251 5.67 6.70 -6.71
CA VAL A 251 5.66 8.12 -7.05
C VAL A 251 6.82 8.80 -6.34
N PHE A 252 8.00 8.68 -6.92
CA PHE A 252 9.22 9.18 -6.28
C PHE A 252 9.30 10.71 -6.29
N ASN A 253 9.03 11.34 -7.44
CA ASN A 253 9.00 12.80 -7.57
C ASN A 253 8.13 13.21 -8.76
N SER A 254 6.90 13.63 -8.51
CA SER A 254 5.98 14.11 -9.55
C SER A 254 4.90 15.05 -8.98
N THR A 255 4.05 15.60 -9.82
CA THR A 255 2.92 16.46 -9.43
C THR A 255 1.67 16.08 -10.23
N GLY A 256 0.52 15.94 -9.57
CA GLY A 256 -0.75 15.66 -10.22
C GLY A 256 -0.85 14.26 -10.84
N THR A 257 -0.11 13.29 -10.30
CA THR A 257 -0.24 11.89 -10.69
C THR A 257 -1.61 11.35 -10.26
N THR A 258 -2.27 10.63 -11.16
CA THR A 258 -3.53 9.94 -10.90
C THR A 258 -3.35 8.42 -11.06
N ILE A 259 -3.70 7.68 -10.01
CA ILE A 259 -3.70 6.21 -9.97
C ILE A 259 -5.15 5.80 -9.76
N ARG A 260 -5.81 5.28 -10.80
CA ARG A 260 -7.23 4.97 -10.71
C ARG A 260 -7.61 3.66 -11.39
N ARG A 261 -8.63 3.00 -10.81
CA ARG A 261 -9.21 1.78 -11.41
C ARG A 261 -8.14 0.74 -11.74
N ASN A 262 -7.18 0.53 -10.82
CA ASN A 262 -6.20 -0.54 -10.94
C ASN A 262 -6.49 -1.63 -9.90
N TRP A 263 -6.10 -2.85 -10.19
CA TRP A 263 -5.96 -3.89 -9.20
C TRP A 263 -4.46 -4.01 -8.84
N ILE A 264 -4.10 -3.67 -7.59
CA ILE A 264 -2.72 -3.64 -7.11
C ILE A 264 -2.58 -4.65 -5.97
N ALA A 265 -1.89 -5.75 -6.21
CA ALA A 265 -1.91 -6.87 -5.27
C ALA A 265 -0.57 -7.60 -5.18
N ASN A 266 -0.37 -8.31 -4.07
CA ASN A 266 0.73 -9.26 -3.84
C ASN A 266 2.15 -8.67 -3.90
N HIS A 267 2.31 -7.37 -3.66
CA HIS A 267 3.64 -6.75 -3.59
C HIS A 267 4.33 -7.08 -2.26
N ASP A 268 5.64 -7.21 -2.31
CA ASP A 268 6.48 -7.37 -1.12
C ASP A 268 6.36 -6.15 -0.19
N GLY A 269 6.39 -4.96 -0.76
CA GLY A 269 6.14 -3.70 -0.06
C GLY A 269 4.74 -3.13 -0.32
N SER A 270 4.62 -1.82 -0.28
CA SER A 270 3.34 -1.13 -0.45
C SER A 270 2.84 -1.16 -1.89
N ALA A 271 1.51 -1.18 -2.07
CA ALA A 271 0.89 -1.06 -3.39
C ALA A 271 1.20 0.30 -4.04
N VAL A 272 1.11 1.37 -3.25
CA VAL A 272 1.49 2.72 -3.66
C VAL A 272 2.42 3.30 -2.61
N ILE A 273 3.57 3.80 -3.06
CA ILE A 273 4.54 4.50 -2.21
C ILE A 273 4.90 5.85 -2.84
N THR A 274 4.96 6.90 -2.01
CA THR A 274 5.53 8.20 -2.42
C THR A 274 6.88 8.42 -1.73
N SER A 275 7.67 9.37 -2.21
CA SER A 275 8.97 9.66 -1.56
C SER A 275 9.21 11.16 -1.44
N VAL A 276 9.76 11.80 -2.48
CA VAL A 276 10.21 13.19 -2.43
C VAL A 276 9.05 14.17 -2.56
N ARG A 277 8.26 14.02 -3.62
CA ARG A 277 7.13 14.89 -3.95
C ARG A 277 6.04 14.14 -4.69
N SER A 278 4.82 14.37 -4.27
CA SER A 278 3.62 13.87 -4.91
C SER A 278 2.42 14.80 -4.67
N ASP A 279 2.66 16.12 -4.87
CA ASP A 279 1.58 17.12 -4.73
C ASP A 279 0.41 16.81 -5.66
N ASN A 280 -0.81 17.00 -5.17
CA ASN A 280 -2.05 16.72 -5.91
C ASN A 280 -2.15 15.27 -6.41
N LEU A 281 -1.54 14.32 -5.72
CA LEU A 281 -1.71 12.89 -5.99
C LEU A 281 -3.18 12.49 -5.80
N VAL A 282 -3.71 11.72 -6.75
CA VAL A 282 -5.05 11.14 -6.65
C VAL A 282 -4.94 9.61 -6.74
N VAL A 283 -5.34 8.93 -5.68
CA VAL A 283 -5.47 7.46 -5.65
C VAL A 283 -6.95 7.14 -5.47
N THR A 284 -7.60 6.68 -6.54
CA THR A 284 -9.06 6.55 -6.52
C THR A 284 -9.57 5.32 -7.26
N GLU A 285 -10.66 4.72 -6.75
CA GLU A 285 -11.33 3.58 -7.39
C GLU A 285 -10.40 2.37 -7.66
N ASN A 286 -9.39 2.15 -6.81
CA ASN A 286 -8.50 1.00 -6.94
C ASN A 286 -8.91 -0.13 -6.00
N ALA A 287 -8.60 -1.38 -6.38
CA ALA A 287 -8.54 -2.52 -5.49
C ALA A 287 -7.08 -2.74 -5.05
N ILE A 288 -6.78 -2.49 -3.78
CA ILE A 288 -5.45 -2.59 -3.17
C ILE A 288 -5.47 -3.74 -2.17
N VAL A 289 -5.00 -4.91 -2.59
CA VAL A 289 -5.32 -6.17 -1.89
C VAL A 289 -4.07 -7.01 -1.61
N GLY A 290 -3.85 -7.36 -0.35
CA GLY A 290 -2.84 -8.36 0.03
C GLY A 290 -1.38 -7.94 -0.17
N ASN A 291 -1.07 -6.64 -0.11
CA ASN A 291 0.29 -6.12 -0.25
C ASN A 291 1.03 -6.09 1.10
N GLY A 292 2.31 -5.81 1.06
CA GLY A 292 3.14 -5.62 2.25
C GLY A 292 3.69 -6.92 2.83
N MET A 293 3.90 -7.94 2.02
CA MET A 293 4.38 -9.24 2.49
C MET A 293 5.81 -9.18 3.04
N ALA A 294 6.61 -8.19 2.63
CA ALA A 294 7.97 -7.94 3.11
C ALA A 294 8.27 -6.44 3.17
N GLY A 295 9.27 -6.03 3.92
CA GLY A 295 9.70 -4.63 3.98
C GLY A 295 8.62 -3.67 4.50
N MET A 296 8.32 -2.62 3.75
CA MET A 296 7.35 -1.57 4.07
C MET A 296 5.92 -2.05 3.76
N PRO A 297 5.15 -2.51 4.75
CA PRO A 297 4.02 -3.42 4.55
C PRO A 297 2.67 -2.73 4.32
N ASP A 298 2.65 -1.43 4.10
CA ASP A 298 1.39 -0.68 4.09
C ASP A 298 0.69 -0.77 2.72
N GLY A 299 -0.63 -0.69 2.66
CA GLY A 299 -1.36 -0.66 1.39
C GLY A 299 -0.97 0.58 0.58
N ILE A 300 -1.17 1.77 1.17
CA ILE A 300 -0.73 3.06 0.62
C ILE A 300 0.20 3.71 1.65
N ARG A 301 1.42 4.04 1.24
CA ARG A 301 2.41 4.73 2.06
C ARG A 301 2.75 6.10 1.46
N LEU A 302 2.40 7.15 2.19
CA LEU A 302 2.60 8.54 1.76
C LEU A 302 3.73 9.18 2.56
N GLU A 303 4.79 9.59 1.86
CA GLU A 303 5.97 10.27 2.39
C GLU A 303 6.30 11.51 1.55
N GLY A 304 7.13 12.40 2.08
CA GLY A 304 7.59 13.61 1.39
C GLY A 304 6.53 14.68 1.29
N ASN A 305 6.58 15.50 0.24
CA ASN A 305 5.58 16.53 0.00
C ASN A 305 4.35 15.91 -0.69
N ILE A 306 3.22 15.86 0.03
CA ILE A 306 1.97 15.24 -0.39
C ILE A 306 0.80 16.25 -0.40
N ASP A 307 1.11 17.55 -0.50
CA ASP A 307 0.05 18.55 -0.37
C ASP A 307 -1.11 18.29 -1.34
N LYS A 308 -2.33 18.31 -0.78
CA LYS A 308 -3.60 18.01 -1.49
C LYS A 308 -3.70 16.58 -2.05
N ALA A 309 -2.95 15.63 -1.52
CA ALA A 309 -3.14 14.23 -1.89
C ALA A 309 -4.54 13.75 -1.51
N GLN A 310 -5.14 12.95 -2.38
CA GLN A 310 -6.48 12.38 -2.23
C GLN A 310 -6.43 10.86 -2.36
N VAL A 311 -6.95 10.17 -1.34
CA VAL A 311 -7.17 8.72 -1.34
C VAL A 311 -8.67 8.51 -1.21
N THR A 312 -9.36 8.18 -2.31
CA THR A 312 -10.82 8.28 -2.37
C THR A 312 -11.46 7.09 -3.09
N GLY A 313 -12.50 6.49 -2.48
CA GLY A 313 -13.29 5.46 -3.17
C GLY A 313 -12.54 4.16 -3.46
N ASN A 314 -11.49 3.84 -2.71
CA ASN A 314 -10.72 2.62 -2.91
C ASN A 314 -11.23 1.48 -2.02
N LEU A 315 -11.07 0.25 -2.49
CA LEU A 315 -11.07 -0.96 -1.67
C LEU A 315 -9.63 -1.23 -1.23
N ILE A 316 -9.32 -1.07 0.06
CA ILE A 316 -8.00 -1.29 0.65
C ILE A 316 -8.12 -2.44 1.64
N CYS A 317 -7.70 -3.64 1.23
CA CYS A 317 -8.07 -4.85 1.94
C CYS A 317 -6.91 -5.82 2.12
N GLY A 318 -6.81 -6.39 3.32
CA GLY A 318 -5.92 -7.52 3.58
C GLY A 318 -4.43 -7.22 3.46
N ASN A 319 -4.01 -5.96 3.56
CA ASN A 319 -2.60 -5.60 3.53
C ASN A 319 -1.94 -5.88 4.89
N ASP A 320 -0.67 -6.25 4.90
CA ASP A 320 0.03 -6.69 6.11
C ASP A 320 0.32 -5.53 7.10
N GLY A 321 0.48 -4.31 6.59
CA GLY A 321 0.60 -3.09 7.39
C GLY A 321 -0.69 -2.30 7.51
N ALA A 322 -0.59 -1.00 7.67
CA ALA A 322 -1.74 -0.10 7.64
C ALA A 322 -2.39 -0.10 6.25
N GLY A 323 -3.70 0.15 6.19
CA GLY A 323 -4.35 0.43 4.91
C GLY A 323 -3.78 1.68 4.27
N VAL A 324 -3.73 2.79 5.04
CA VAL A 324 -3.09 4.06 4.64
C VAL A 324 -2.14 4.51 5.74
N TYR A 325 -0.90 4.75 5.38
CA TYR A 325 0.16 5.17 6.29
C TYR A 325 0.82 6.46 5.83
N LEU A 326 0.71 7.52 6.62
CA LEU A 326 1.37 8.81 6.40
C LEU A 326 2.64 8.87 7.25
N PHE A 327 3.82 8.87 6.60
CA PHE A 327 5.11 8.92 7.29
C PHE A 327 5.76 10.30 7.18
N LYS A 328 5.65 11.10 8.24
CA LYS A 328 6.26 12.45 8.34
C LYS A 328 6.04 13.31 7.07
N PRO A 329 4.83 13.36 6.51
CA PRO A 329 4.60 14.08 5.27
C PRO A 329 4.70 15.59 5.47
N GLN A 330 4.91 16.30 4.36
CA GLN A 330 4.68 17.73 4.25
C GLN A 330 3.38 17.96 3.48
N GLY A 331 2.53 18.88 3.96
CA GLY A 331 1.20 19.11 3.40
C GLY A 331 0.12 18.22 4.00
N ALA A 332 -1.10 18.37 3.50
CA ALA A 332 -2.28 17.70 3.99
C ALA A 332 -2.88 16.73 2.97
N ALA A 333 -3.43 15.63 3.44
CA ALA A 333 -4.10 14.61 2.64
C ALA A 333 -5.58 14.46 3.03
N GLN A 334 -6.41 14.08 2.06
CA GLN A 334 -7.80 13.68 2.25
C GLN A 334 -7.94 12.17 2.01
N ILE A 335 -8.46 11.44 3.00
CA ILE A 335 -8.72 10.00 2.94
C ILE A 335 -10.22 9.84 3.15
N ARG A 336 -10.98 9.59 2.06
CA ARG A 336 -12.43 9.63 2.14
C ARG A 336 -13.11 8.57 1.29
N ASP A 337 -14.28 8.14 1.78
CA ASP A 337 -15.17 7.24 1.04
C ASP A 337 -14.50 5.91 0.63
N ASN A 338 -13.46 5.47 1.38
CA ASN A 338 -12.78 4.20 1.14
C ASN A 338 -13.41 3.08 1.96
N GLN A 339 -13.31 1.87 1.45
CA GLN A 339 -13.53 0.64 2.21
C GLN A 339 -12.16 0.09 2.64
N ILE A 340 -11.82 0.22 3.94
CA ILE A 340 -10.52 -0.15 4.51
C ILE A 340 -10.75 -1.32 5.48
N ILE A 341 -10.48 -2.55 5.02
CA ILE A 341 -10.87 -3.75 5.76
C ILE A 341 -9.75 -4.78 5.83
N TYR A 342 -9.66 -5.53 6.92
CA TYR A 342 -8.68 -6.61 7.13
C TYR A 342 -7.20 -6.22 7.04
N ASN A 343 -6.84 -4.93 7.21
CA ASN A 343 -5.45 -4.51 7.18
C ASN A 343 -4.78 -4.66 8.57
N GLY A 344 -3.52 -4.36 8.66
CA GLY A 344 -2.75 -4.44 9.92
C GLY A 344 -2.42 -5.85 10.38
N ARG A 345 -2.55 -6.86 9.53
CA ARG A 345 -2.45 -8.28 9.89
C ARG A 345 -1.11 -8.67 10.52
N ARG A 346 -0.01 -8.08 10.05
CA ARG A 346 1.34 -8.46 10.50
C ARG A 346 1.74 -7.86 11.84
N TYR A 347 1.33 -6.61 12.12
CA TYR A 347 1.76 -5.88 13.30
C TYR A 347 0.62 -5.29 14.12
N ARG A 348 -0.63 -5.70 13.87
CA ARG A 348 -1.83 -5.14 14.52
C ARG A 348 -1.90 -3.62 14.36
N ARG A 349 -1.51 -3.13 13.18
CA ARG A 349 -1.47 -1.72 12.86
C ARG A 349 -2.86 -1.15 12.64
N ALA A 350 -2.96 0.18 12.82
CA ALA A 350 -4.17 0.92 12.48
C ALA A 350 -4.55 0.78 11.00
N ALA A 351 -5.84 0.92 10.70
CA ALA A 351 -6.30 1.01 9.32
C ALA A 351 -5.75 2.26 8.64
N VAL A 352 -5.77 3.40 9.35
CA VAL A 352 -5.19 4.67 8.91
C VAL A 352 -4.27 5.20 10.00
N TYR A 353 -3.04 5.50 9.64
CA TYR A 353 -2.06 6.08 10.56
C TYR A 353 -1.61 7.45 10.08
N LEU A 354 -1.82 8.47 10.91
CA LEU A 354 -1.60 9.87 10.57
C LEU A 354 -0.38 10.45 11.31
N MET A 355 0.64 10.87 10.58
CA MET A 355 1.65 11.81 11.04
C MET A 355 1.45 13.13 10.32
N GLY A 356 1.57 14.26 11.02
CA GLY A 356 1.41 15.59 10.44
C GLY A 356 0.10 16.27 10.81
N ASN A 357 -0.25 17.31 10.09
CA ASN A 357 -1.34 18.20 10.47
C ASN A 357 -2.36 18.34 9.33
N ASP A 358 -3.58 18.73 9.72
CA ASP A 358 -4.63 19.16 8.78
C ASP A 358 -5.15 18.04 7.86
N HIS A 359 -4.86 16.78 8.16
CA HIS A 359 -5.40 15.64 7.40
C HIS A 359 -6.88 15.45 7.68
N GLN A 360 -7.60 14.97 6.67
CA GLN A 360 -9.04 14.69 6.74
C GLN A 360 -9.30 13.21 6.47
N VAL A 361 -9.97 12.53 7.41
CA VAL A 361 -10.38 11.13 7.28
C VAL A 361 -11.90 11.10 7.43
N THR A 362 -12.65 11.00 6.34
CA THR A 362 -14.10 11.19 6.35
C THR A 362 -14.84 10.17 5.48
N GLY A 363 -16.00 9.71 5.95
CA GLY A 363 -16.88 8.86 5.14
C GLY A 363 -16.35 7.45 4.89
N ASN A 364 -15.26 7.02 5.51
CA ASN A 364 -14.70 5.70 5.26
C ASN A 364 -15.45 4.62 6.04
N THR A 365 -15.54 3.42 5.47
CA THR A 365 -15.91 2.20 6.18
C THR A 365 -14.64 1.47 6.59
N ILE A 366 -14.39 1.39 7.89
CA ILE A 366 -13.19 0.79 8.48
C ILE A 366 -13.62 -0.40 9.33
N ALA A 367 -13.25 -1.61 8.90
CA ALA A 367 -13.75 -2.81 9.55
C ALA A 367 -12.74 -3.97 9.56
N HIS A 368 -12.98 -4.92 10.49
CA HIS A 368 -12.19 -6.15 10.61
C HIS A 368 -10.67 -5.89 10.70
N GLN A 369 -10.28 -4.86 11.45
CA GLN A 369 -8.88 -4.50 11.62
C GLN A 369 -8.23 -5.32 12.75
N ALA A 370 -7.01 -5.76 12.52
CA ALA A 370 -6.20 -6.37 13.57
C ALA A 370 -5.54 -5.33 14.51
N GLY A 371 -6.09 -4.13 14.57
CA GLY A 371 -5.64 -2.99 15.39
C GLY A 371 -6.70 -1.90 15.44
N PRO A 372 -6.32 -0.64 15.78
CA PRO A 372 -7.22 0.50 15.80
C PRO A 372 -7.74 0.89 14.41
N GLY A 373 -8.81 1.69 14.39
CA GLY A 373 -9.32 2.30 13.17
C GLY A 373 -8.36 3.39 12.65
N VAL A 374 -8.39 4.56 13.25
CA VAL A 374 -7.51 5.69 12.89
C VAL A 374 -6.62 6.04 14.08
N VAL A 375 -5.31 6.09 13.85
CA VAL A 375 -4.33 6.52 14.85
C VAL A 375 -3.73 7.86 14.44
N VAL A 376 -3.68 8.82 15.39
CA VAL A 376 -2.98 10.08 15.21
C VAL A 376 -1.70 10.06 16.03
N ALA A 377 -0.56 10.16 15.35
CA ALA A 377 0.75 10.15 15.97
C ALA A 377 1.00 11.39 16.83
N SER A 378 1.84 11.24 17.84
CA SER A 378 2.36 12.36 18.63
C SER A 378 3.63 12.96 18.03
N PHE A 379 4.38 12.18 17.27
CA PHE A 379 5.64 12.60 16.64
C PHE A 379 5.70 12.26 15.15
N PRO A 380 6.07 13.21 14.26
CA PRO A 380 6.17 14.66 14.58
C PRO A 380 4.85 15.16 15.16
N ARG A 381 4.86 16.31 15.82
CA ARG A 381 3.65 16.87 16.42
C ARG A 381 2.52 16.91 15.39
N SER A 382 1.47 16.14 15.64
CA SER A 382 0.34 15.97 14.73
C SER A 382 -0.92 16.55 15.35
N SER A 383 -1.57 17.49 14.67
CA SER A 383 -2.74 18.18 15.18
C SER A 383 -3.66 18.67 14.07
N ARG A 384 -4.88 19.06 14.43
CA ARG A 384 -5.94 19.50 13.52
C ARG A 384 -6.32 18.44 12.48
N ASN A 385 -6.10 17.16 12.82
CA ASN A 385 -6.57 16.08 11.97
C ASN A 385 -8.05 15.83 12.25
N THR A 386 -8.87 15.94 11.21
CA THR A 386 -10.31 15.79 11.28
C THR A 386 -10.70 14.36 10.91
N ILE A 387 -11.39 13.65 11.82
CA ILE A 387 -11.80 12.26 11.65
C ILE A 387 -13.29 12.19 11.93
N GLU A 388 -14.12 12.25 10.90
CA GLU A 388 -15.58 12.44 11.04
C GLU A 388 -16.36 11.56 10.07
N SER A 389 -17.59 11.23 10.45
CA SER A 389 -18.53 10.50 9.60
C SER A 389 -18.01 9.16 9.07
N ASN A 390 -17.01 8.56 9.72
CA ASN A 390 -16.53 7.23 9.41
C ASN A 390 -17.40 6.18 10.12
N ARG A 391 -17.44 4.98 9.56
CA ARG A 391 -18.10 3.81 10.15
C ARG A 391 -17.05 2.80 10.58
N PHE A 392 -17.11 2.38 11.83
CA PHE A 392 -16.16 1.45 12.41
C PHE A 392 -16.87 0.18 12.91
N SER A 393 -16.28 -0.98 12.62
CA SER A 393 -16.78 -2.26 13.14
C SER A 393 -15.67 -3.31 13.25
N SER A 394 -15.80 -4.28 14.13
CA SER A 394 -14.89 -5.43 14.28
C SER A 394 -13.41 -5.01 14.35
N LEU A 395 -13.08 -4.06 15.21
CA LEU A 395 -11.72 -3.59 15.44
C LEU A 395 -11.07 -4.31 16.63
N GLU A 396 -9.77 -4.54 16.60
CA GLU A 396 -8.99 -4.98 17.76
C GLU A 396 -8.37 -3.82 18.57
N GLY A 397 -8.89 -2.61 18.42
CA GLY A 397 -8.49 -1.38 19.12
C GLY A 397 -9.57 -0.31 19.03
N LEU A 398 -9.23 0.92 19.44
CA LEU A 398 -10.16 2.05 19.39
C LEU A 398 -10.50 2.44 17.95
N SER A 399 -11.70 3.01 17.76
CA SER A 399 -12.08 3.61 16.47
C SER A 399 -11.15 4.78 16.10
N ILE A 400 -10.80 5.60 17.09
CA ILE A 400 -9.84 6.71 16.99
C ILE A 400 -8.95 6.66 18.22
N ASP A 401 -7.64 6.71 18.02
CA ASP A 401 -6.64 6.60 19.06
C ASP A 401 -5.59 7.71 18.91
N LEU A 402 -5.44 8.55 19.91
CA LEU A 402 -4.53 9.70 19.92
C LEU A 402 -3.25 9.32 20.67
N VAL A 403 -2.30 8.74 19.99
CA VAL A 403 -1.09 8.18 20.59
C VAL A 403 -0.27 9.24 21.33
N THR A 404 0.16 8.88 22.51
CA THR A 404 1.12 9.65 23.31
C THR A 404 2.54 9.21 22.98
N GLN A 405 3.45 10.16 22.82
CA GLN A 405 4.85 9.82 22.64
C GLN A 405 5.44 9.31 23.97
N ASP A 406 5.63 8.00 24.03
CA ASP A 406 6.62 7.38 24.90
C ASP A 406 7.74 6.83 24.01
N ASN A 407 8.89 6.54 24.56
CA ASN A 407 10.05 5.96 23.88
C ASN A 407 9.77 4.55 23.34
N VAL A 408 8.72 4.38 22.60
CA VAL A 408 8.25 3.12 22.03
C VAL A 408 8.89 2.95 20.66
N SER A 409 9.18 1.73 20.27
CA SER A 409 9.74 1.44 18.96
C SER A 409 8.75 1.83 17.86
N VAL A 410 9.26 2.13 16.65
CA VAL A 410 8.42 2.42 15.47
C VAL A 410 7.35 1.36 15.20
N HIS A 411 7.51 0.15 15.68
CA HIS A 411 6.56 -0.94 15.52
C HIS A 411 5.33 -0.81 16.44
N ASP A 412 5.46 -0.11 17.56
CA ASP A 412 4.41 -0.03 18.56
C ASP A 412 3.52 1.20 18.39
N TYR A 413 4.01 2.29 17.81
CA TYR A 413 3.23 3.52 17.56
C TYR A 413 1.93 3.28 16.77
N GLN A 414 1.98 2.38 15.81
CA GLN A 414 0.86 2.15 14.89
C GLN A 414 -0.24 1.28 15.47
N ARG A 415 -0.07 0.80 16.70
CA ARG A 415 -1.05 -0.05 17.40
C ARG A 415 -2.03 0.73 18.26
N GLY A 416 -1.79 2.03 18.44
CA GLY A 416 -2.48 2.83 19.45
C GLY A 416 -1.95 2.56 20.86
N ASP A 417 -2.40 3.36 21.83
CA ASP A 417 -2.05 3.25 23.25
C ASP A 417 -3.26 3.37 24.19
N ASP A 418 -4.45 3.12 23.66
CA ASP A 418 -5.74 3.20 24.34
C ASP A 418 -6.15 4.62 24.80
N ILE A 419 -7.21 4.73 25.58
CA ILE A 419 -7.82 6.00 25.99
C ILE A 419 -6.87 6.86 26.80
N ASN A 420 -6.71 8.08 26.36
CA ASN A 420 -5.88 9.09 27.01
C ASN A 420 -6.54 9.72 28.25
N PRO A 421 -5.75 10.06 29.28
CA PRO A 421 -6.22 10.90 30.37
C PRO A 421 -6.67 12.27 29.87
N ARG A 422 -7.66 12.87 30.56
CA ARG A 422 -8.15 14.22 30.22
C ARG A 422 -7.01 15.25 30.16
N ARG A 423 -7.13 16.19 29.23
CA ARG A 423 -6.11 17.22 28.93
C ARG A 423 -5.73 18.07 30.16
N ASN A 424 -6.64 18.29 31.06
CA ASN A 424 -6.40 19.05 32.33
C ASN A 424 -6.10 18.16 33.53
N SER A 425 -5.98 16.85 33.33
CA SER A 425 -5.59 15.89 34.38
C SER A 425 -4.10 16.02 34.72
N PRO A 426 -3.67 15.81 35.98
CA PRO A 426 -2.27 15.72 36.33
C PRO A 426 -1.55 14.55 35.68
N ASN A 427 -2.29 13.52 35.21
CA ASN A 427 -1.76 12.36 34.53
C ASN A 427 -1.65 12.57 33.02
N ARG A 428 -2.01 13.74 32.50
CA ARG A 428 -1.89 14.04 31.09
C ARG A 428 -0.45 13.96 30.63
N ARG A 429 -0.23 13.28 29.51
CA ARG A 429 1.04 13.32 28.79
C ARG A 429 1.07 14.52 27.85
N LYS A 430 2.24 15.19 27.72
CA LYS A 430 2.33 16.49 27.03
C LYS A 430 2.25 16.37 25.52
N ASP A 431 2.80 15.29 24.98
CA ASP A 431 2.90 15.07 23.54
C ASP A 431 1.93 13.97 23.13
N THR A 432 0.75 14.37 22.69
CA THR A 432 -0.33 13.49 22.26
C THR A 432 -0.88 13.99 20.94
N GLY A 433 -1.29 13.07 20.07
CA GLY A 433 -1.96 13.37 18.81
C GLY A 433 -3.17 14.31 19.02
N ASN A 434 -3.46 15.15 18.06
CA ASN A 434 -4.51 16.18 18.12
C ASN A 434 -4.51 16.99 19.42
N ALA A 435 -3.30 17.27 19.97
CA ALA A 435 -3.08 18.01 21.19
C ALA A 435 -3.87 17.49 22.43
N ALA A 436 -4.18 16.19 22.45
CA ALA A 436 -4.97 15.52 23.48
C ALA A 436 -6.34 16.18 23.72
N ILE A 437 -7.05 16.54 22.66
CA ILE A 437 -8.45 17.00 22.78
C ILE A 437 -9.25 16.00 23.61
N ASN A 438 -10.08 16.52 24.54
CA ASN A 438 -10.84 15.63 25.42
C ASN A 438 -11.95 14.88 24.67
N ALA A 439 -12.04 13.57 24.93
CA ALA A 439 -13.23 12.80 24.53
C ALA A 439 -14.47 13.37 25.22
N PRO A 440 -15.64 13.37 24.57
CA PRO A 440 -16.90 13.74 25.22
C PRO A 440 -17.21 12.86 26.41
N GLU A 441 -17.92 13.41 27.41
CA GLU A 441 -18.44 12.67 28.55
C GLU A 441 -19.94 12.82 28.61
N PHE A 442 -20.66 11.72 28.54
CA PHE A 442 -22.09 11.70 28.77
C PHE A 442 -22.41 12.03 30.25
N THR A 443 -23.50 12.76 30.50
CA THR A 443 -23.95 13.09 31.87
C THR A 443 -24.49 11.90 32.63
N ALA A 444 -24.89 10.85 31.92
CA ALA A 444 -25.42 9.61 32.47
C ALA A 444 -24.84 8.39 31.75
N ARG A 445 -24.83 7.26 32.45
CA ARG A 445 -24.49 5.95 31.87
C ARG A 445 -25.65 5.33 31.12
N ASP A 446 -26.89 5.70 31.51
CA ASP A 446 -28.12 5.23 30.94
C ASP A 446 -28.99 6.39 30.51
N PHE A 447 -29.52 6.32 29.28
CA PHE A 447 -30.50 7.26 28.75
C PHE A 447 -31.86 6.57 28.57
N ILE A 448 -32.92 7.24 29.02
CA ILE A 448 -34.27 6.69 28.96
C ILE A 448 -34.93 7.07 27.65
N LEU A 449 -35.50 6.07 26.98
CA LEU A 449 -36.30 6.26 25.78
C LEU A 449 -37.70 6.80 26.13
N SER A 450 -38.12 7.81 25.38
CA SER A 450 -39.50 8.25 25.25
C SER A 450 -40.01 7.88 23.84
N GLY A 451 -40.72 6.78 23.73
CA GLY A 451 -40.99 6.16 22.44
C GLY A 451 -39.69 5.59 21.83
N THR A 452 -39.30 6.10 20.65
CA THR A 452 -38.02 5.75 19.96
C THR A 452 -36.97 6.87 20.09
N GLN A 453 -37.18 7.85 20.94
CA GLN A 453 -36.30 8.99 21.11
C GLN A 453 -35.60 8.99 22.47
N ALA A 454 -34.35 9.42 22.51
CA ALA A 454 -33.64 9.71 23.75
C ALA A 454 -32.97 11.08 23.67
N GLN A 455 -33.02 11.82 24.80
CA GLN A 455 -32.24 13.04 24.93
C GLN A 455 -30.85 12.68 25.49
N LEU A 456 -29.85 12.75 24.63
CA LEU A 456 -28.46 12.48 24.97
C LEU A 456 -27.77 13.77 25.37
N THR A 457 -27.26 13.83 26.59
CA THR A 457 -26.61 15.03 27.16
C THR A 457 -25.20 14.70 27.61
N GLY A 458 -24.32 15.68 27.54
CA GLY A 458 -22.92 15.46 27.91
C GLY A 458 -22.11 16.74 27.93
N LYS A 459 -20.80 16.55 28.09
CA LYS A 459 -19.78 17.62 28.07
C LYS A 459 -18.68 17.29 27.08
N ALA A 460 -18.20 18.32 26.38
CA ALA A 460 -17.03 18.30 25.51
C ALA A 460 -16.24 19.60 25.69
N ASP A 461 -15.12 19.75 24.98
CA ASP A 461 -14.43 21.04 24.96
C ASP A 461 -15.35 22.11 24.34
N SER A 462 -15.37 23.29 24.94
CA SER A 462 -16.28 24.39 24.56
C SER A 462 -16.15 24.75 23.07
N GLY A 463 -17.27 24.82 22.38
CA GLY A 463 -17.33 25.14 20.94
C GLY A 463 -17.05 23.97 19.99
N SER A 464 -16.71 22.81 20.52
CA SER A 464 -16.47 21.63 19.67
C SER A 464 -17.77 21.13 19.01
N GLN A 465 -17.66 20.64 17.79
CA GLN A 465 -18.70 19.83 17.17
C GLN A 465 -18.69 18.44 17.79
N VAL A 466 -19.84 17.95 18.21
CA VAL A 466 -20.01 16.63 18.81
C VAL A 466 -20.82 15.74 17.87
N GLN A 467 -20.23 14.64 17.42
CA GLN A 467 -20.91 13.62 16.64
C GLN A 467 -21.24 12.45 17.56
N ILE A 468 -22.47 11.97 17.51
CA ILE A 468 -22.94 10.83 18.31
C ILE A 468 -23.18 9.64 17.39
N TYR A 469 -22.71 8.48 17.84
CA TYR A 469 -22.72 7.24 17.09
C TYR A 469 -23.44 6.15 17.85
N ARG A 470 -24.15 5.28 17.09
CA ARG A 470 -24.62 3.98 17.57
C ARG A 470 -23.42 3.04 17.66
N VAL A 471 -23.39 2.23 18.71
CA VAL A 471 -22.43 1.16 18.94
C VAL A 471 -23.13 -0.18 18.72
N THR A 472 -22.85 -0.82 17.59
CA THR A 472 -23.56 -2.04 17.19
C THR A 472 -22.86 -3.33 17.62
N GLU A 473 -21.61 -3.25 18.07
CA GLU A 473 -20.79 -4.40 18.42
C GLU A 473 -20.02 -4.16 19.72
N GLY A 474 -19.64 -5.25 20.35
CA GLY A 474 -18.43 -5.27 21.14
C GLY A 474 -18.58 -5.22 22.63
N THR A 475 -17.52 -5.72 23.20
CA THR A 475 -17.19 -5.74 24.63
C THR A 475 -16.42 -4.50 25.06
N PHE A 476 -16.06 -3.61 24.12
CA PHE A 476 -15.29 -2.41 24.41
C PHE A 476 -16.11 -1.37 25.19
N ALA A 477 -15.44 -0.70 26.10
CA ALA A 477 -16.02 0.38 26.87
C ALA A 477 -16.19 1.67 26.04
N HIS A 478 -15.40 1.85 24.98
CA HIS A 478 -15.33 3.02 24.10
C HIS A 478 -15.51 2.61 22.63
N GLY A 479 -16.61 2.96 22.01
CA GLY A 479 -16.94 2.54 20.64
C GLY A 479 -17.27 1.04 20.52
N PRO A 480 -17.16 0.45 19.29
CA PRO A 480 -16.82 1.14 18.03
C PRO A 480 -17.90 2.12 17.56
N LEU A 481 -17.47 3.14 16.83
CA LEU A 481 -18.32 4.19 16.25
C LEU A 481 -18.99 3.67 14.97
N SER A 482 -20.06 2.90 15.10
CA SER A 482 -20.58 2.10 13.98
C SER A 482 -21.44 2.89 13.01
N GLU A 483 -22.32 3.75 13.50
CA GLU A 483 -23.22 4.56 12.69
C GLU A 483 -23.45 5.92 13.35
N GLN A 484 -23.22 6.99 12.62
CA GLN A 484 -23.52 8.35 13.09
C GLN A 484 -25.04 8.55 13.14
N ILE A 485 -25.56 8.88 14.31
CA ILE A 485 -27.01 9.09 14.54
C ILE A 485 -27.38 10.56 14.69
N GLY A 486 -26.40 11.45 14.80
CA GLY A 486 -26.63 12.87 14.85
C GLY A 486 -25.38 13.67 15.24
N SER A 487 -25.50 14.99 15.18
CA SER A 487 -24.46 15.92 15.58
C SER A 487 -25.06 17.15 16.28
N THR A 488 -24.27 17.76 17.15
CA THR A 488 -24.60 18.97 17.88
C THR A 488 -23.31 19.72 18.21
N SER A 489 -23.40 20.93 18.77
CA SER A 489 -22.26 21.70 19.24
C SER A 489 -22.25 21.79 20.76
N ALA A 490 -21.07 21.76 21.34
CA ALA A 490 -20.89 22.10 22.74
C ALA A 490 -20.97 23.63 22.93
N ASP A 491 -21.74 24.08 23.92
CA ASP A 491 -21.89 25.50 24.22
C ASP A 491 -20.63 26.11 24.86
N SER A 492 -20.71 27.39 25.29
CA SER A 492 -19.59 28.09 25.93
C SER A 492 -19.17 27.49 27.28
N GLN A 493 -20.04 26.68 27.88
CA GLN A 493 -19.74 25.93 29.13
C GLN A 493 -19.34 24.47 28.83
N GLY A 494 -19.22 24.11 27.56
CA GLY A 494 -18.89 22.76 27.09
C GLY A 494 -20.04 21.78 27.19
N GLN A 495 -21.29 22.19 27.38
CA GLN A 495 -22.43 21.29 27.45
C GLN A 495 -23.02 21.04 26.06
N PHE A 496 -23.43 19.82 25.81
CA PHE A 496 -24.15 19.48 24.59
C PHE A 496 -25.40 18.68 24.87
N THR A 497 -26.38 18.81 23.99
CA THR A 497 -27.64 18.05 24.00
C THR A 497 -27.99 17.66 22.58
N LEU A 498 -28.37 16.39 22.38
CA LEU A 498 -28.92 15.88 21.14
C LEU A 498 -30.16 15.03 21.42
N THR A 499 -31.28 15.30 20.75
CA THR A 499 -32.42 14.38 20.71
C THR A 499 -32.22 13.43 19.53
N ALA A 500 -31.87 12.19 19.84
CA ALA A 500 -31.67 11.14 18.86
C ALA A 500 -32.96 10.31 18.70
N SER A 501 -33.31 9.95 17.46
CA SER A 501 -34.49 9.16 17.08
C SER A 501 -34.08 7.81 16.51
N GLY A 502 -35.03 6.85 16.52
CA GLY A 502 -34.80 5.51 15.93
C GLY A 502 -33.93 4.59 16.80
N LEU A 503 -33.73 4.95 18.07
CA LEU A 503 -33.01 4.14 19.04
C LEU A 503 -33.90 3.02 19.60
N GLN A 504 -33.28 1.88 19.91
CA GLN A 504 -33.92 0.72 20.48
C GLN A 504 -33.43 0.46 21.93
N PRO A 505 -34.25 -0.12 22.80
CA PRO A 505 -33.81 -0.55 24.14
C PRO A 505 -32.65 -1.55 24.03
N GLY A 506 -31.59 -1.33 24.81
CA GLY A 506 -30.40 -2.16 24.81
C GLY A 506 -29.28 -1.67 23.88
N GLU A 507 -29.58 -0.73 22.98
CA GLU A 507 -28.52 -0.09 22.16
C GLU A 507 -27.58 0.74 23.01
N ARG A 508 -26.33 0.86 22.53
CA ARG A 508 -25.33 1.73 23.12
C ARG A 508 -25.01 2.88 22.19
N VAL A 509 -24.60 3.99 22.78
CA VAL A 509 -24.14 5.17 22.03
C VAL A 509 -22.78 5.60 22.53
N SER A 510 -21.98 6.13 21.64
CA SER A 510 -20.70 6.80 21.93
C SER A 510 -20.65 8.14 21.21
N ALA A 511 -19.62 8.94 21.46
CA ALA A 511 -19.50 10.26 20.84
C ALA A 511 -18.03 10.61 20.60
N ILE A 512 -17.78 11.48 19.63
CA ILE A 512 -16.50 12.19 19.43
C ILE A 512 -16.73 13.69 19.40
N ALA A 513 -15.68 14.45 19.68
CA ALA A 513 -15.67 15.90 19.58
C ALA A 513 -14.59 16.35 18.60
N THR A 514 -14.92 17.27 17.72
CA THR A 514 -13.96 17.91 16.81
C THR A 514 -13.88 19.40 17.07
N ASP A 515 -12.66 19.88 17.27
CA ASP A 515 -12.33 21.30 17.45
C ASP A 515 -11.35 21.75 16.36
N PRO A 516 -11.60 22.86 15.64
CA PRO A 516 -10.74 23.32 14.54
C PRO A 516 -9.27 23.56 14.95
N LYS A 517 -9.02 23.85 16.23
CA LYS A 517 -7.68 24.11 16.75
C LYS A 517 -6.91 22.82 17.07
N TYR A 518 -7.62 21.77 17.41
CA TYR A 518 -7.01 20.53 17.91
C TYR A 518 -7.19 19.34 16.98
N GLY A 519 -8.36 19.20 16.34
CA GLY A 519 -8.78 18.04 15.56
C GLY A 519 -9.85 17.21 16.29
N THR A 520 -9.99 15.95 15.92
CA THR A 520 -10.99 15.03 16.47
C THR A 520 -10.45 14.25 17.65
N SER A 521 -11.30 14.02 18.66
CA SER A 521 -11.02 13.30 19.90
C SER A 521 -11.11 11.77 19.74
N GLU A 522 -10.68 11.07 20.78
CA GLU A 522 -11.01 9.67 21.04
C GLU A 522 -12.51 9.49 21.34
N PRO A 523 -13.03 8.24 21.25
CA PRO A 523 -14.43 7.95 21.56
C PRO A 523 -14.76 8.13 23.04
N ALA A 524 -15.97 8.64 23.30
CA ALA A 524 -16.56 8.67 24.62
C ALA A 524 -16.77 7.25 25.20
N LEU A 525 -16.84 7.16 26.53
CA LEU A 525 -17.33 5.97 27.18
C LEU A 525 -18.77 5.69 26.76
N ASN A 526 -19.07 4.44 26.36
CA ASN A 526 -20.40 4.04 25.90
C ASN A 526 -21.48 4.25 26.97
N ALA A 527 -22.59 4.82 26.56
CA ALA A 527 -23.81 4.91 27.37
C ALA A 527 -24.90 3.96 26.81
N LEU A 528 -25.75 3.42 27.69
CA LEU A 528 -26.81 2.52 27.37
C LEU A 528 -28.12 3.28 27.13
N VAL A 529 -28.91 2.83 26.16
CA VAL A 529 -30.27 3.32 25.92
C VAL A 529 -31.26 2.28 26.39
N ARG A 530 -32.23 2.63 27.29
CA ARG A 530 -33.17 1.68 27.85
C ARG A 530 -34.57 2.30 28.07
N THR A 531 -35.56 1.50 28.19
CA THR A 531 -36.88 1.93 28.69
C THR A 531 -36.83 2.10 30.22
N ALA A 532 -37.78 2.86 30.78
CA ALA A 532 -37.87 3.08 32.22
C ALA A 532 -38.00 1.77 33.00
N ASP A 533 -38.64 0.75 32.42
CA ASP A 533 -39.03 -0.51 33.08
C ASP A 533 -38.08 -1.70 32.73
N ALA A 534 -37.05 -1.50 31.88
CA ALA A 534 -36.22 -2.61 31.39
C ALA A 534 -35.11 -2.99 32.38
N ALA A 535 -35.13 -4.23 32.85
CA ALA A 535 -34.14 -4.76 33.80
C ALA A 535 -32.84 -5.30 33.13
N THR A 536 -32.82 -5.61 31.84
CA THR A 536 -31.67 -6.24 31.17
C THR A 536 -31.57 -5.81 29.70
N PRO A 537 -30.34 -5.42 29.22
CA PRO A 537 -30.12 -5.10 27.81
C PRO A 537 -30.33 -6.34 26.91
N ALA A 538 -30.89 -6.13 25.72
CA ALA A 538 -30.92 -7.17 24.69
C ALA A 538 -29.49 -7.48 24.22
N PRO A 539 -29.18 -8.73 23.84
CA PRO A 539 -27.88 -9.06 23.26
C PRO A 539 -27.67 -8.29 21.95
N ILE A 540 -26.45 -7.79 21.75
CA ILE A 540 -26.07 -7.16 20.50
C ILE A 540 -25.97 -8.24 19.41
N PRO A 541 -26.62 -8.08 18.25
CA PRO A 541 -26.54 -9.05 17.16
C PRO A 541 -25.08 -9.19 16.68
N THR A 542 -24.62 -10.42 16.54
CA THR A 542 -23.32 -10.71 15.93
C THR A 542 -23.44 -10.62 14.41
N PRO A 543 -22.53 -9.96 13.69
CA PRO A 543 -22.56 -9.90 12.24
C PRO A 543 -22.48 -11.29 11.61
N ASN A 544 -23.39 -11.61 10.68
CA ASN A 544 -23.57 -12.96 10.15
C ASN A 544 -22.63 -13.36 9.01
N ALA A 545 -21.81 -12.47 8.47
CA ALA A 545 -20.89 -12.80 7.37
C ALA A 545 -19.62 -11.98 7.46
N VAL A 546 -18.49 -12.66 7.33
CA VAL A 546 -17.18 -12.03 7.19
C VAL A 546 -16.99 -11.70 5.70
N PRO A 547 -16.98 -10.42 5.27
CA PRO A 547 -16.78 -10.08 3.87
C PRO A 547 -15.40 -10.53 3.39
N ARG A 548 -15.30 -10.87 2.11
CA ARG A 548 -14.02 -11.15 1.45
C ARG A 548 -13.42 -9.85 0.91
N CYS A 549 -12.12 -9.83 0.68
CA CYS A 549 -11.46 -8.70 0.04
C CYS A 549 -11.90 -8.50 -1.41
N THR A 550 -12.01 -9.60 -2.15
CA THR A 550 -12.55 -9.60 -3.51
C THR A 550 -13.38 -10.86 -3.70
N ASN A 551 -14.45 -10.76 -4.43
CA ASN A 551 -15.24 -11.90 -4.86
C ASN A 551 -14.99 -12.16 -6.34
N PRO A 552 -14.82 -13.43 -6.76
CA PRO A 552 -14.82 -13.73 -8.17
C PRO A 552 -16.18 -13.31 -8.78
N PRO A 553 -16.23 -12.85 -10.04
CA PRO A 553 -17.48 -12.58 -10.71
C PRO A 553 -18.32 -13.85 -10.66
N VAL A 554 -19.62 -13.70 -10.44
CA VAL A 554 -20.54 -14.83 -10.32
C VAL A 554 -20.64 -15.50 -11.68
N ALA A 555 -19.73 -16.44 -11.95
CA ALA A 555 -19.89 -17.35 -13.07
C ALA A 555 -21.06 -18.29 -12.72
N GLN A 556 -22.16 -18.17 -13.45
CA GLN A 556 -23.22 -19.16 -13.42
C GLN A 556 -22.72 -20.47 -14.07
N THR A 557 -21.95 -21.25 -13.32
CA THR A 557 -21.66 -22.63 -13.67
C THR A 557 -22.47 -23.53 -12.74
N PRO A 558 -23.23 -24.51 -13.27
CA PRO A 558 -23.93 -25.49 -12.44
C PRO A 558 -22.91 -26.22 -11.56
N PRO A 559 -23.24 -26.54 -10.30
CA PRO A 559 -22.33 -27.29 -9.44
C PRO A 559 -22.09 -28.67 -10.04
N VAL A 560 -20.83 -28.96 -10.35
CA VAL A 560 -20.40 -30.34 -10.63
C VAL A 560 -20.55 -31.13 -9.34
N PRO A 561 -21.22 -32.31 -9.34
CA PRO A 561 -21.35 -33.10 -8.14
C PRO A 561 -19.96 -33.55 -7.66
N VAL A 562 -19.55 -33.06 -6.49
CA VAL A 562 -18.35 -33.55 -5.81
C VAL A 562 -18.65 -34.91 -5.22
N VAL A 563 -18.11 -35.95 -5.83
CA VAL A 563 -18.10 -37.30 -5.23
C VAL A 563 -17.17 -37.25 -4.03
N PRO A 564 -17.61 -37.60 -2.80
CA PRO A 564 -16.75 -37.59 -1.63
C PRO A 564 -15.64 -38.62 -1.81
N GLN A 565 -14.38 -38.20 -1.85
CA GLN A 565 -13.24 -39.10 -1.71
C GLN A 565 -13.14 -39.52 -0.24
N THR A 566 -13.32 -40.78 0.01
CA THR A 566 -13.30 -41.37 1.37
C THR A 566 -11.94 -41.96 1.79
N THR A 567 -10.97 -41.95 0.89
CA THR A 567 -9.61 -42.47 1.19
C THR A 567 -8.70 -41.35 1.70
N PRO A 568 -7.98 -41.57 2.82
CA PRO A 568 -7.00 -40.61 3.35
C PRO A 568 -5.93 -40.25 2.32
N ILE A 569 -5.51 -38.99 2.31
CA ILE A 569 -4.42 -38.50 1.47
C ILE A 569 -3.11 -38.74 2.21
N VAL A 570 -2.22 -39.53 1.62
CA VAL A 570 -0.90 -39.79 2.19
C VAL A 570 0.12 -38.87 1.54
N LEU A 571 0.72 -37.95 2.33
CA LEU A 571 1.76 -37.04 1.88
C LEU A 571 3.12 -37.46 2.41
N LYS A 572 4.09 -37.69 1.52
CA LYS A 572 5.49 -37.89 1.88
C LYS A 572 6.24 -36.56 1.71
N VAL A 573 6.46 -35.85 2.84
CA VAL A 573 6.93 -34.46 2.83
C VAL A 573 7.62 -34.10 4.14
N PRO A 574 8.67 -33.23 4.10
CA PRO A 574 9.25 -32.67 5.33
C PRO A 574 8.24 -31.87 6.14
N LYS A 575 8.32 -31.97 7.48
CA LYS A 575 7.48 -31.20 8.40
C LYS A 575 8.16 -29.95 8.96
N ASN A 576 9.49 -29.92 8.97
CA ASN A 576 10.25 -28.92 9.68
C ASN A 576 11.26 -28.20 8.76
N VAL A 577 11.35 -26.89 8.90
CA VAL A 577 12.38 -26.03 8.29
C VAL A 577 13.17 -25.37 9.41
N HIS A 578 14.48 -25.61 9.49
CA HIS A 578 15.33 -25.14 10.58
C HIS A 578 16.02 -23.81 10.28
N PHE A 579 16.27 -23.03 11.35
CA PHE A 579 16.90 -21.71 11.29
C PHE A 579 18.13 -21.61 12.17
N ALA A 580 19.10 -20.79 11.73
CA ALA A 580 20.26 -20.46 12.54
C ALA A 580 19.86 -19.62 13.78
N LEU A 581 20.78 -19.52 14.75
CA LEU A 581 20.58 -18.69 15.94
C LEU A 581 20.32 -17.24 15.55
N ASP A 582 19.23 -16.71 16.06
CA ASP A 582 18.84 -15.31 15.87
C ASP A 582 18.69 -14.90 14.39
N LYS A 583 18.36 -15.86 13.53
CA LYS A 583 18.12 -15.63 12.09
C LYS A 583 16.72 -16.05 11.70
N ASP A 584 16.19 -15.35 10.72
CA ASP A 584 14.88 -15.55 10.09
C ASP A 584 14.95 -15.68 8.56
N PHE A 585 16.14 -15.58 7.95
CA PHE A 585 16.34 -15.81 6.52
C PHE A 585 16.45 -17.32 6.19
N ILE A 586 16.08 -17.67 4.96
CA ILE A 586 16.16 -19.04 4.45
C ILE A 586 17.59 -19.34 4.00
N SER A 587 18.24 -20.29 4.67
CA SER A 587 19.56 -20.78 4.26
C SER A 587 19.48 -21.65 3.00
N LEU A 588 20.61 -21.87 2.31
CA LEU A 588 20.67 -22.81 1.17
C LEU A 588 20.18 -24.22 1.54
N THR A 589 20.45 -24.66 2.76
CA THR A 589 19.97 -25.96 3.26
C THR A 589 18.48 -25.96 3.47
N SER A 590 17.94 -24.89 4.10
CA SER A 590 16.49 -24.73 4.29
C SER A 590 15.75 -24.55 2.96
N ALA A 591 16.38 -23.92 1.98
CA ALA A 591 15.83 -23.77 0.63
C ALA A 591 15.56 -25.13 -0.03
N LYS A 592 16.49 -26.07 0.02
CA LYS A 592 16.31 -27.42 -0.55
C LYS A 592 15.11 -28.16 0.10
N VAL A 593 14.92 -27.99 1.41
CA VAL A 593 13.74 -28.53 2.11
C VAL A 593 12.46 -27.88 1.60
N LEU A 594 12.47 -26.57 1.43
CA LEU A 594 11.31 -25.81 0.95
C LEU A 594 10.99 -26.09 -0.52
N ASP A 595 11.99 -26.35 -1.37
CA ASP A 595 11.79 -26.76 -2.76
C ASP A 595 11.02 -28.09 -2.84
N ARG A 596 11.39 -29.06 -1.99
CA ARG A 596 10.67 -30.34 -1.89
C ARG A 596 9.24 -30.15 -1.39
N ILE A 597 9.04 -29.30 -0.39
CA ILE A 597 7.69 -28.97 0.11
C ILE A 597 6.87 -28.32 -0.99
N ALA A 598 7.43 -27.36 -1.71
CA ALA A 598 6.74 -26.67 -2.81
C ALA A 598 6.33 -27.65 -3.92
N GLN A 599 7.20 -28.60 -4.29
CA GLN A 599 6.88 -29.65 -5.24
C GLN A 599 5.65 -30.45 -4.79
N VAL A 600 5.65 -30.97 -3.56
CA VAL A 600 4.52 -31.75 -3.03
C VAL A 600 3.23 -30.94 -2.98
N LEU A 601 3.31 -29.66 -2.60
CA LEU A 601 2.15 -28.77 -2.58
C LEU A 601 1.63 -28.45 -3.99
N SER A 602 2.49 -28.39 -4.99
CA SER A 602 2.10 -28.19 -6.40
C SER A 602 1.39 -29.42 -6.94
N GLU A 603 1.84 -30.61 -6.58
CA GLU A 603 1.20 -31.89 -6.95
C GLU A 603 -0.15 -32.10 -6.23
N ASN A 604 -0.39 -31.37 -5.10
CA ASN A 604 -1.58 -31.52 -4.28
C ASN A 604 -2.29 -30.16 -4.06
N PRO A 605 -3.00 -29.62 -5.03
CA PRO A 605 -3.54 -28.25 -5.00
C PRO A 605 -4.59 -27.99 -3.91
N ASN A 606 -5.24 -29.04 -3.37
CA ASN A 606 -6.22 -28.91 -2.28
C ASN A 606 -5.59 -28.93 -0.88
N ILE A 607 -4.30 -29.12 -0.77
CA ILE A 607 -3.62 -29.07 0.54
C ILE A 607 -3.34 -27.62 0.93
N VAL A 608 -3.80 -27.23 2.12
CA VAL A 608 -3.50 -25.97 2.78
C VAL A 608 -2.52 -26.22 3.94
N VAL A 609 -1.68 -25.23 4.24
CA VAL A 609 -0.60 -25.39 5.23
C VAL A 609 -0.64 -24.24 6.24
N GLU A 610 -0.61 -24.59 7.52
CA GLU A 610 -0.32 -23.65 8.60
C GLU A 610 1.17 -23.71 8.94
N LEU A 611 1.86 -22.58 8.80
CA LEU A 611 3.29 -22.41 9.08
C LEU A 611 3.47 -21.92 10.53
N GLN A 612 3.93 -22.80 11.43
CA GLN A 612 4.07 -22.51 12.84
C GLN A 612 5.53 -22.17 13.18
N GLY A 613 5.79 -20.92 13.57
CA GLY A 613 7.14 -20.45 13.88
C GLY A 613 7.53 -20.63 15.33
N HIS A 614 8.70 -21.25 15.57
CA HIS A 614 9.24 -21.58 16.89
C HIS A 614 10.65 -21.02 17.08
N THR A 615 11.02 -20.82 18.35
CA THR A 615 12.35 -20.36 18.78
C THR A 615 12.87 -21.21 19.94
N ASP A 616 14.16 -21.12 20.22
CA ASP A 616 14.71 -21.56 21.49
C ASP A 616 14.42 -20.53 22.61
N PRO A 617 14.54 -20.92 23.91
CA PRO A 617 14.06 -20.12 25.04
C PRO A 617 15.03 -19.02 25.53
N ARG A 618 16.11 -18.68 24.81
CA ARG A 618 17.19 -17.83 25.29
C ARG A 618 16.95 -16.33 25.23
N ALA A 619 15.81 -15.87 24.69
CA ALA A 619 15.43 -14.47 24.65
C ALA A 619 14.10 -14.25 25.40
N SER A 620 13.59 -13.02 25.43
CA SER A 620 12.28 -12.75 26.03
C SER A 620 11.15 -13.36 25.20
N ASP A 621 10.06 -13.75 25.86
CA ASP A 621 8.88 -14.34 25.22
C ASP A 621 8.34 -13.46 24.07
N ALA A 622 8.28 -12.13 24.27
CA ALA A 622 7.84 -11.19 23.24
C ALA A 622 8.79 -11.20 22.02
N TYR A 623 10.09 -11.18 22.24
CA TYR A 623 11.08 -11.29 21.18
C TYR A 623 10.97 -12.63 20.43
N ASN A 624 10.82 -13.71 21.17
CA ASN A 624 10.73 -15.06 20.62
C ASN A 624 9.45 -15.26 19.81
N LEU A 625 8.33 -14.68 20.22
CA LEU A 625 7.10 -14.65 19.44
C LEU A 625 7.28 -13.90 18.11
N ASP A 626 7.94 -12.76 18.14
CA ASP A 626 8.21 -11.99 16.93
C ASP A 626 9.20 -12.73 16.00
N LEU A 627 10.30 -13.25 16.53
CA LEU A 627 11.27 -14.02 15.73
C LEU A 627 10.63 -15.28 15.10
N GLY A 628 9.80 -16.00 15.86
CA GLY A 628 9.04 -17.14 15.34
C GLY A 628 8.12 -16.72 14.19
N LYS A 629 7.46 -15.57 14.33
CA LYS A 629 6.61 -15.00 13.29
C LYS A 629 7.40 -14.63 12.03
N ARG A 630 8.55 -13.96 12.15
CA ARG A 630 9.42 -13.64 11.01
C ARG A 630 9.89 -14.88 10.26
N ARG A 631 10.24 -15.95 10.96
CA ARG A 631 10.59 -17.26 10.36
C ARG A 631 9.46 -17.84 9.54
N ALA A 632 8.24 -17.86 10.10
CA ALA A 632 7.05 -18.32 9.39
C ALA A 632 6.75 -17.47 8.15
N ILE A 633 6.94 -16.16 8.23
CA ILE A 633 6.81 -15.24 7.09
C ILE A 633 7.85 -15.55 6.01
N SER A 634 9.12 -15.73 6.37
CA SER A 634 10.19 -16.05 5.41
C SER A 634 9.95 -17.39 4.72
N THR A 635 9.45 -18.38 5.47
CA THR A 635 9.02 -19.67 4.90
C THR A 635 7.86 -19.51 3.93
N ARG A 636 6.81 -18.76 4.32
CA ARG A 636 5.67 -18.47 3.46
C ARG A 636 6.08 -17.78 2.16
N LYS A 637 6.90 -16.74 2.26
CA LYS A 637 7.43 -16.04 1.09
C LYS A 637 8.17 -16.98 0.13
N TYR A 638 8.99 -17.84 0.68
CA TYR A 638 9.74 -18.79 -0.13
C TYR A 638 8.80 -19.71 -0.91
N LEU A 639 7.79 -20.30 -0.25
CA LEU A 639 6.80 -21.17 -0.89
C LEU A 639 5.97 -20.43 -1.95
N ILE A 640 5.62 -19.17 -1.71
CA ILE A 640 4.93 -18.31 -2.69
C ILE A 640 5.81 -18.11 -3.92
N ARG A 641 7.10 -17.82 -3.76
CA ARG A 641 8.05 -17.71 -4.89
C ARG A 641 8.18 -19.02 -5.67
N GLN A 642 7.96 -20.15 -5.04
CA GLN A 642 7.92 -21.45 -5.70
C GLN A 642 6.54 -21.76 -6.33
N GLY A 643 5.64 -20.77 -6.40
CA GLY A 643 4.34 -20.90 -7.08
C GLY A 643 3.20 -21.42 -6.21
N ILE A 644 3.35 -21.49 -4.89
CA ILE A 644 2.25 -21.92 -4.01
C ILE A 644 1.33 -20.74 -3.71
N ASP A 645 0.03 -20.93 -3.96
CA ASP A 645 -1.01 -19.92 -3.71
C ASP A 645 -0.96 -19.41 -2.27
N PRO A 646 -0.82 -18.08 -2.06
CA PRO A 646 -0.83 -17.45 -0.74
C PRO A 646 -2.04 -17.79 0.13
N ALA A 647 -3.21 -18.01 -0.48
CA ALA A 647 -4.45 -18.40 0.22
C ALA A 647 -4.35 -19.77 0.89
N ARG A 648 -3.45 -20.61 0.41
CA ARG A 648 -3.17 -21.94 0.97
C ARG A 648 -2.21 -21.92 2.16
N LEU A 649 -1.58 -20.78 2.46
CA LEU A 649 -0.50 -20.64 3.43
C LEU A 649 -0.88 -19.68 4.55
N THR A 650 -1.20 -20.20 5.71
CA THR A 650 -1.43 -19.41 6.94
C THR A 650 -0.19 -19.43 7.82
N ILE A 651 -0.02 -18.39 8.64
CA ILE A 651 1.11 -18.32 9.59
C ILE A 651 0.61 -18.19 11.02
N ARG A 652 1.37 -18.84 11.94
CA ARG A 652 1.17 -18.71 13.38
C ARG A 652 2.54 -18.71 14.07
N SER A 653 2.70 -17.97 15.15
CA SER A 653 3.92 -18.05 15.97
C SER A 653 3.61 -18.56 17.36
N PHE A 654 4.45 -19.44 17.84
CA PHE A 654 4.44 -19.94 19.21
C PHE A 654 5.66 -19.45 20.01
N GLY A 655 6.65 -18.85 19.34
CA GLY A 655 7.90 -18.47 20.00
C GLY A 655 8.55 -19.68 20.67
N GLU A 656 8.89 -19.55 21.94
CA GLU A 656 9.46 -20.63 22.76
C GLU A 656 8.43 -21.55 23.45
N ARG A 657 7.14 -21.24 23.30
CA ARG A 657 6.06 -21.86 24.08
C ARG A 657 5.78 -23.33 23.71
N GLN A 658 6.26 -23.79 22.58
CA GLN A 658 6.10 -25.16 22.09
C GLN A 658 7.45 -25.71 21.61
N ARG A 659 8.30 -26.06 22.54
CA ARG A 659 9.57 -26.73 22.28
C ARG A 659 9.32 -28.19 21.89
N ILE A 660 10.21 -28.74 21.06
CA ILE A 660 10.25 -30.19 20.74
C ILE A 660 11.41 -30.91 21.44
N ALA A 661 12.33 -30.17 22.00
CA ALA A 661 13.46 -30.72 22.77
C ALA A 661 13.30 -30.41 24.25
N ASP A 662 13.45 -31.45 25.09
CA ASP A 662 13.32 -31.32 26.54
C ASP A 662 14.62 -30.84 27.24
N GLY A 663 15.73 -30.77 26.48
CA GLY A 663 17.06 -30.41 27.01
C GLY A 663 17.44 -28.96 26.70
N ASP A 664 18.61 -28.56 27.22
CA ASP A 664 19.18 -27.21 27.05
C ASP A 664 20.57 -27.27 26.38
N THR A 665 20.83 -28.30 25.60
CA THR A 665 22.06 -28.38 24.80
C THR A 665 21.95 -27.51 23.54
N ARG A 666 23.09 -27.23 22.91
CA ARG A 666 23.11 -26.50 21.61
C ARG A 666 22.31 -27.21 20.53
N LEU A 667 22.26 -28.55 20.59
CA LEU A 667 21.51 -29.36 19.63
C LEU A 667 20.01 -29.24 19.90
N ASP A 668 19.57 -29.24 21.15
CA ASP A 668 18.18 -29.07 21.53
C ASP A 668 17.66 -27.69 21.08
N PHE A 669 18.42 -26.65 21.36
CA PHE A 669 18.09 -25.31 20.86
C PHE A 669 18.07 -25.23 19.32
N ALA A 670 18.89 -25.99 18.61
CA ALA A 670 18.86 -26.06 17.17
C ALA A 670 17.57 -26.72 16.63
N ARG A 671 17.08 -27.74 17.31
CA ARG A 671 15.80 -28.39 16.99
C ARG A 671 14.61 -27.48 17.23
N ASP A 672 14.63 -26.70 18.32
CA ASP A 672 13.54 -25.75 18.63
C ASP A 672 13.44 -24.60 17.60
N ARG A 673 14.55 -24.19 17.00
CA ARG A 673 14.57 -23.11 15.98
C ARG A 673 14.06 -23.60 14.64
N ARG A 674 12.74 -23.70 14.49
CA ARG A 674 12.09 -24.27 13.30
C ARG A 674 10.85 -23.48 12.88
N VAL A 675 10.41 -23.74 11.68
CA VAL A 675 9.02 -23.57 11.24
C VAL A 675 8.46 -24.96 10.99
N GLU A 676 7.41 -25.30 11.70
CA GLU A 676 6.67 -26.55 11.54
C GLU A 676 5.50 -26.33 10.58
N LEU A 677 5.30 -27.29 9.66
CA LEU A 677 4.27 -27.22 8.64
C LEU A 677 3.15 -28.20 8.96
N ILE A 678 1.96 -27.69 9.19
CA ILE A 678 0.75 -28.49 9.46
C ILE A 678 -0.09 -28.55 8.19
N TYR A 679 -0.18 -29.73 7.59
CA TYR A 679 -0.88 -29.97 6.33
C TYR A 679 -2.32 -30.39 6.58
N LYS A 680 -3.26 -29.78 5.86
CA LYS A 680 -4.69 -30.09 5.90
C LYS A 680 -5.25 -30.10 4.48
N ASP A 681 -6.26 -30.91 4.21
CA ASP A 681 -6.99 -30.85 2.95
C ASP A 681 -8.17 -29.86 3.08
N ALA A 682 -8.33 -28.95 2.10
CA ALA A 682 -9.38 -27.94 2.09
C ALA A 682 -10.81 -28.53 2.01
N ARG A 683 -10.93 -29.79 1.62
CA ARG A 683 -12.20 -30.55 1.53
C ARG A 683 -12.49 -31.37 2.81
N ASN A 684 -11.66 -31.21 3.87
CA ASN A 684 -11.72 -31.97 5.12
C ASN A 684 -11.46 -33.50 4.95
N ILE A 685 -10.69 -33.91 3.95
CA ILE A 685 -10.20 -35.28 3.82
C ILE A 685 -9.04 -35.45 4.79
N GLU A 686 -8.98 -36.61 5.46
CA GLU A 686 -7.87 -36.93 6.37
C GLU A 686 -6.52 -36.90 5.63
N VAL A 687 -5.52 -36.16 6.15
CA VAL A 687 -4.17 -36.07 5.61
C VAL A 687 -3.21 -36.83 6.56
N ILE A 688 -2.64 -37.91 6.06
CA ILE A 688 -1.60 -38.65 6.77
C ILE A 688 -0.24 -38.19 6.25
N VAL A 689 0.54 -37.52 7.10
CA VAL A 689 1.88 -37.07 6.74
C VAL A 689 2.91 -38.12 7.14
N GLN A 690 3.57 -38.71 6.14
CA GLN A 690 4.78 -39.50 6.33
C GLN A 690 5.98 -38.56 6.25
N GLU A 691 6.64 -38.30 7.40
CA GLU A 691 7.76 -37.36 7.43
C GLU A 691 8.92 -37.85 6.56
N GLU A 692 9.37 -37.00 5.65
CA GLU A 692 10.49 -37.25 4.77
C GLU A 692 11.74 -36.57 5.31
N ASP A 693 12.74 -37.33 5.70
CA ASP A 693 14.03 -36.81 6.12
C ASP A 693 14.94 -36.67 4.90
N LEU A 694 15.16 -35.44 4.43
CA LEU A 694 16.03 -35.20 3.31
C LEU A 694 17.49 -35.26 3.76
N GLN A 695 18.24 -36.22 3.23
CA GLN A 695 19.70 -36.26 3.40
C GLN A 695 20.31 -35.09 2.62
N ILE A 696 20.56 -33.98 3.30
CA ILE A 696 21.21 -32.80 2.72
C ILE A 696 22.70 -32.95 2.99
N GLU A 697 23.50 -33.21 1.95
CA GLU A 697 24.95 -33.21 2.05
C GLU A 697 25.45 -31.92 2.71
N PRO A 698 26.30 -31.96 3.73
CA PRO A 698 26.89 -30.76 4.28
C PRO A 698 27.71 -30.08 3.17
N ALA A 699 27.50 -28.79 2.97
CA ALA A 699 28.28 -27.99 2.04
C ALA A 699 29.77 -28.23 2.37
N GLY A 700 30.52 -28.76 1.39
CA GLY A 700 31.88 -29.24 1.57
C GLY A 700 32.74 -28.18 2.28
N GLY A 701 33.34 -28.61 3.39
CA GLY A 701 34.24 -27.77 4.14
C GLY A 701 35.43 -27.35 3.27
N VAL A 702 35.55 -26.09 3.02
CA VAL A 702 36.81 -25.48 2.58
C VAL A 702 37.71 -25.47 3.80
N ARG A 703 38.81 -26.19 3.69
CA ARG A 703 39.95 -26.17 4.66
C ARG A 703 40.57 -24.77 4.73
#